data_444b556325a7e988436e1a5553017c63
#
_entry.id   444b556325a7e988436e1a5553017c63
#
_cell.length_a   1.000
_cell.length_b   1.000
_cell.length_c   1.000
_cell.angle_alpha   90.00
_cell.angle_beta   90.00
_cell.angle_gamma   90.00
#
_symmetry.space_group_name_H-M   'P 1'
#
loop_
_entity.id
_entity.type
_entity.pdbx_description
1 polymer ?
#
loop_
_entity_poly.entity_id
_entity_poly.type
_entity_poly.pdbx_seq_one_letter_code
_entity_poly.pdbx_strand_id
1 'polypeptide(L)'
;HAGIANGTVTAPPPASLQPEWPTTEAVTQWLPAYAKAGLVLNQGQEGACTGFGLAGVVNYLRWVRAGLPKAMVSVSPRMLYNMARRYDEYAGENYEGSSCRGAIKGWFNHGVCLEDDWPYQAAAQLPPHFGFAERARGTTVGVYYRIDTSSISDLQAAIMHVGAIFVSSYVHAGWQEVATSTLPKGHASLPVIAFDGIPRRDAGHAYALVGYNDRGFVLQNSWGPGWGAHGFAVLSDEDWLQHAMDAWVVALGVPGLIGGGRNVPLAAGGRAAAGGGWSESQTLDHVISVGNDGRMSRYLTTDERTRNLSYQVSVLPDQWFRAQPPEGKKRLILYVHGGLNSEADGIKRARSLGRLFEANGCYPLFVVWHTGLLESIRYYLDDWRAGRPAAAGVKEWATERTDALIESTIGRTVVRALWSEMKENAGYAWQATRAGDLLVRALGELRALWGDQLEVHLMGHSAGSIWLGHMLTWMAKAQATSGAPGLREAVAGVHLYAPACTVAFANQHFADKALLGRTHVAVLSDDRERDDNTAYIYRKSLLYLVSNALEQDRRTPLLGLERALTGRNDQNTWDGASTTGETLAIWRRAAAEARLASRLKIVSEDKVLTATPDVRIPASHGAFDNDVAIVGATLERICGQPLREPPRDLRGY
;
A
#
# COMPACT_ATOMS: atom_id res chain seq x y z
N HIS A 1 18.26 21.81 -9.60
CA HIS A 1 19.13 20.99 -10.45
C HIS A 1 18.47 20.47 -11.74
N ALA A 2 17.27 20.92 -12.09
CA ALA A 2 16.76 20.73 -13.43
C ALA A 2 17.55 21.68 -14.35
N GLY A 3 18.57 21.21 -15.05
CA GLY A 3 19.27 22.11 -15.95
C GLY A 3 20.55 21.60 -16.59
N ILE A 4 21.01 20.42 -16.26
CA ILE A 4 22.18 19.86 -16.95
C ILE A 4 21.81 18.49 -17.51
N ALA A 5 21.30 18.46 -18.73
CA ALA A 5 21.27 17.27 -19.55
C ALA A 5 22.33 17.42 -20.64
N ASN A 6 23.28 16.51 -20.70
CA ASN A 6 24.33 16.44 -21.75
C ASN A 6 25.21 17.70 -21.93
N GLY A 7 25.57 18.37 -20.83
CA GLY A 7 26.45 19.53 -20.89
C GLY A 7 25.81 20.82 -21.40
N THR A 8 24.53 20.86 -21.64
CA THR A 8 23.77 22.06 -22.01
C THR A 8 23.00 22.58 -20.80
N VAL A 9 23.26 23.82 -20.41
CA VAL A 9 22.46 24.51 -19.38
C VAL A 9 21.11 24.82 -19.97
N THR A 10 20.07 24.14 -19.52
CA THR A 10 18.68 24.49 -19.84
C THR A 10 18.24 25.65 -18.93
N ALA A 11 17.26 26.44 -19.39
CA ALA A 11 16.71 27.49 -18.55
C ALA A 11 16.20 26.90 -17.22
N PRO A 12 16.45 27.57 -16.08
CA PRO A 12 15.94 27.10 -14.80
C PRO A 12 14.40 26.99 -14.86
N PRO A 13 13.79 26.02 -14.14
CA PRO A 13 12.35 25.92 -14.07
C PRO A 13 11.76 27.24 -13.54
N PRO A 14 10.49 27.56 -13.89
CA PRO A 14 9.80 28.71 -13.31
C PRO A 14 9.93 28.75 -11.79
N ALA A 15 10.04 29.95 -11.22
CA ALA A 15 10.20 30.11 -9.76
C ALA A 15 9.12 29.37 -8.95
N SER A 16 7.91 29.22 -9.47
CA SER A 16 6.82 28.44 -8.87
C SER A 16 7.05 26.92 -8.81
N LEU A 17 8.06 26.41 -9.54
CA LEU A 17 8.42 24.98 -9.55
C LEU A 17 9.80 24.74 -8.92
N GLN A 18 10.46 25.78 -8.44
CA GLN A 18 11.72 25.62 -7.71
C GLN A 18 11.40 25.25 -6.25
N PRO A 19 12.15 24.32 -5.64
CA PRO A 19 12.03 24.09 -4.21
C PRO A 19 12.31 25.38 -3.44
N GLU A 20 11.44 25.71 -2.50
CA GLU A 20 11.72 26.80 -1.57
C GLU A 20 12.71 26.30 -0.51
N TRP A 21 13.83 26.98 -0.40
CA TRP A 21 14.80 26.68 0.64
C TRP A 21 14.28 27.17 2.00
N PRO A 22 14.43 26.35 3.08
CA PRO A 22 14.16 26.86 4.42
C PRO A 22 14.95 28.13 4.66
N THR A 23 14.32 29.15 5.19
CA THR A 23 15.03 30.37 5.54
C THR A 23 16.08 30.08 6.62
N THR A 24 17.19 30.80 6.59
CA THR A 24 18.21 30.66 7.63
C THR A 24 17.63 30.87 9.02
N GLU A 25 16.70 31.80 9.17
CA GLU A 25 16.00 32.09 10.42
C GLU A 25 15.18 30.87 10.89
N ALA A 26 14.41 30.24 10.01
CA ALA A 26 13.60 29.08 10.35
C ALA A 26 14.46 27.90 10.83
N VAL A 27 15.55 27.60 10.12
CA VAL A 27 16.46 26.50 10.52
C VAL A 27 17.26 26.87 11.78
N THR A 28 17.64 28.12 11.94
CA THR A 28 18.34 28.61 13.15
C THR A 28 17.42 28.57 14.37
N GLN A 29 16.15 28.86 14.21
CA GLN A 29 15.19 28.81 15.34
C GLN A 29 15.03 27.41 15.91
N TRP A 30 14.85 26.41 15.10
CA TRP A 30 14.52 25.07 15.60
C TRP A 30 15.77 24.22 15.93
N LEU A 31 16.85 24.34 15.16
CA LEU A 31 17.99 23.44 15.31
C LEU A 31 18.67 23.52 16.69
N PRO A 32 19.00 24.72 17.23
CA PRO A 32 19.58 24.82 18.56
C PRO A 32 18.62 24.37 19.68
N ALA A 33 17.33 24.61 19.50
CA ALA A 33 16.31 24.19 20.47
C ALA A 33 16.11 22.67 20.45
N TYR A 34 16.04 22.09 19.26
CA TYR A 34 15.92 20.64 19.08
C TYR A 34 17.16 19.89 19.61
N ALA A 35 18.35 20.37 19.31
CA ALA A 35 19.59 19.80 19.82
C ALA A 35 19.65 19.77 21.36
N LYS A 36 19.01 20.75 22.03
CA LYS A 36 18.91 20.81 23.50
C LYS A 36 17.77 19.96 24.08
N ALA A 37 16.82 19.53 23.25
CA ALA A 37 15.64 18.80 23.75
C ALA A 37 15.92 17.35 24.19
N GLY A 38 17.19 16.86 24.10
CA GLY A 38 17.59 15.52 24.53
C GLY A 38 17.19 14.42 23.57
N LEU A 39 16.95 14.74 22.29
CA LEU A 39 16.44 13.83 21.27
C LEU A 39 17.50 13.33 20.28
N VAL A 40 18.78 13.66 20.50
CA VAL A 40 19.90 13.09 19.77
C VAL A 40 20.34 11.79 20.46
N LEU A 41 20.12 10.68 19.79
CA LEU A 41 20.27 9.33 20.35
C LEU A 41 21.66 8.74 20.08
N ASN A 42 22.04 7.71 20.83
CA ASN A 42 23.28 6.97 20.67
C ASN A 42 23.01 5.46 20.63
N GLN A 43 23.20 4.83 19.47
CA GLN A 43 23.05 3.39 19.28
C GLN A 43 24.24 2.55 19.82
N GLY A 44 25.35 3.20 20.18
CA GLY A 44 26.59 2.51 20.57
C GLY A 44 27.14 1.66 19.41
N GLN A 45 27.54 0.42 19.75
CA GLN A 45 28.13 -0.52 18.78
C GLN A 45 27.11 -1.49 18.16
N GLU A 46 25.85 -1.45 18.56
CA GLU A 46 24.83 -2.35 18.03
C GLU A 46 24.39 -1.90 16.63
N GLY A 47 24.20 -2.84 15.69
CA GLY A 47 23.71 -2.57 14.34
C GLY A 47 22.24 -2.13 14.30
N ALA A 48 21.83 -1.24 15.22
CA ALA A 48 20.44 -0.82 15.43
C ALA A 48 20.03 0.47 14.71
N CYS A 49 20.83 0.92 13.73
CA CYS A 49 20.66 2.22 13.07
C CYS A 49 19.25 2.43 12.49
N THR A 50 18.58 1.38 12.00
CA THR A 50 17.21 1.49 11.47
C THR A 50 16.21 1.89 12.53
N GLY A 51 16.30 1.33 13.73
CA GLY A 51 15.45 1.72 14.86
C GLY A 51 15.75 3.14 15.35
N PHE A 52 17.03 3.49 15.43
CA PHE A 52 17.49 4.82 15.88
C PHE A 52 17.21 5.93 14.87
N GLY A 53 17.47 5.69 13.58
CA GLY A 53 17.19 6.66 12.52
C GLY A 53 15.69 6.95 12.42
N LEU A 54 14.84 5.91 12.50
CA LEU A 54 13.39 6.11 12.54
C LEU A 54 12.96 6.81 13.83
N ALA A 55 13.54 6.48 14.99
CA ALA A 55 13.27 7.19 16.25
C ALA A 55 13.61 8.68 16.13
N GLY A 56 14.70 9.04 15.45
CA GLY A 56 15.06 10.43 15.17
C GLY A 56 13.96 11.16 14.42
N VAL A 57 13.45 10.57 13.34
CA VAL A 57 12.33 11.15 12.56
C VAL A 57 11.06 11.27 13.41
N VAL A 58 10.65 10.21 14.10
CA VAL A 58 9.43 10.22 14.92
C VAL A 58 9.54 11.27 16.04
N ASN A 59 10.69 11.38 16.68
CA ASN A 59 10.95 12.36 17.73
C ASN A 59 10.87 13.78 17.20
N TYR A 60 11.46 14.06 16.04
CA TYR A 60 11.36 15.36 15.39
C TYR A 60 9.91 15.75 15.11
N LEU A 61 9.15 14.85 14.49
CA LEU A 61 7.74 15.10 14.17
C LEU A 61 6.89 15.30 15.44
N ARG A 62 7.13 14.51 16.49
CA ARG A 62 6.45 14.68 17.80
C ARG A 62 6.81 16.00 18.46
N TRP A 63 8.07 16.39 18.39
CA TRP A 63 8.56 17.61 18.99
C TRP A 63 7.94 18.86 18.32
N VAL A 64 7.84 18.87 16.99
CA VAL A 64 7.14 19.92 16.23
C VAL A 64 5.66 19.94 16.58
N ARG A 65 4.99 18.79 16.58
CA ARG A 65 3.56 18.67 16.95
C ARG A 65 3.27 19.15 18.36
N ALA A 66 4.19 18.94 19.28
CA ALA A 66 4.05 19.37 20.70
C ALA A 66 4.36 20.86 20.93
N GLY A 67 4.66 21.64 19.89
CA GLY A 67 4.94 23.06 20.01
C GLY A 67 6.36 23.36 20.51
N LEU A 68 7.34 22.57 20.11
CA LEU A 68 8.78 22.77 20.37
C LEU A 68 9.16 22.78 21.87
N PRO A 69 8.81 21.77 22.66
CA PRO A 69 9.10 21.77 24.09
C PRO A 69 10.62 21.74 24.36
N LYS A 70 11.03 22.30 25.51
CA LYS A 70 12.46 22.34 25.90
C LYS A 70 13.06 20.95 26.17
N ALA A 71 12.24 19.99 26.56
CA ALA A 71 12.61 18.60 26.77
C ALA A 71 11.43 17.70 26.43
N MET A 72 11.70 16.54 25.88
CA MET A 72 10.67 15.52 25.56
C MET A 72 11.30 14.13 25.68
N VAL A 73 10.52 13.18 26.19
CA VAL A 73 10.94 11.76 26.24
C VAL A 73 10.93 11.20 24.82
N SER A 74 12.03 10.57 24.42
CA SER A 74 12.18 9.87 23.14
C SER A 74 11.19 8.72 23.02
N VAL A 75 10.82 8.38 21.79
CA VAL A 75 10.24 7.06 21.51
C VAL A 75 11.34 5.98 21.67
N SER A 76 10.93 4.75 21.92
CA SER A 76 11.87 3.63 22.12
C SER A 76 12.54 3.20 20.81
N PRO A 77 13.83 3.47 20.59
CA PRO A 77 14.56 2.93 19.45
C PRO A 77 14.71 1.41 19.54
N ARG A 78 14.73 0.85 20.76
CA ARG A 78 14.73 -0.60 20.98
C ARG A 78 13.49 -1.27 20.40
N MET A 79 12.31 -0.72 20.67
CA MET A 79 11.08 -1.25 20.09
C MET A 79 11.10 -1.18 18.56
N LEU A 80 11.47 -0.02 18.00
CA LEU A 80 11.54 0.15 16.56
C LEU A 80 12.52 -0.82 15.91
N TYR A 81 13.71 -1.02 16.49
CA TYR A 81 14.71 -1.95 15.97
C TYR A 81 14.26 -3.42 16.06
N ASN A 82 13.73 -3.85 17.21
CA ASN A 82 13.23 -5.21 17.35
C ASN A 82 12.08 -5.51 16.38
N MET A 83 11.19 -4.53 16.18
CA MET A 83 10.13 -4.65 15.18
C MET A 83 10.68 -4.59 13.75
N ALA A 84 11.71 -3.77 13.48
CA ALA A 84 12.38 -3.73 12.19
C ALA A 84 12.90 -5.12 11.78
N ARG A 85 13.62 -5.79 12.65
CA ARG A 85 14.13 -7.16 12.42
C ARG A 85 13.02 -8.19 12.21
N ARG A 86 11.87 -7.99 12.83
CA ARG A 86 10.71 -8.86 12.66
C ARG A 86 10.01 -8.69 11.31
N TYR A 87 10.09 -7.50 10.72
CA TYR A 87 9.35 -7.11 9.51
C TYR A 87 10.22 -6.85 8.29
N ASP A 88 11.54 -7.01 8.38
CA ASP A 88 12.42 -6.87 7.23
C ASP A 88 12.36 -8.06 6.26
N GLU A 89 13.08 -7.94 5.17
CA GLU A 89 13.10 -8.89 4.06
C GLU A 89 14.06 -10.05 4.27
N TYR A 90 14.89 -10.00 5.30
CA TYR A 90 15.95 -10.97 5.54
C TYR A 90 15.41 -12.24 6.22
N ALA A 91 16.01 -13.37 5.93
CA ALA A 91 15.59 -14.64 6.49
C ALA A 91 16.17 -14.87 7.90
N GLY A 92 15.30 -15.13 8.86
CA GLY A 92 15.70 -15.40 10.26
C GLY A 92 15.90 -14.13 11.08
N GLU A 93 16.43 -14.29 12.30
CA GLU A 93 16.67 -13.19 13.25
C GLU A 93 18.11 -13.19 13.80
N ASN A 94 19.00 -14.06 13.28
CA ASN A 94 20.38 -14.23 13.78
C ASN A 94 21.38 -13.38 12.98
N TYR A 95 21.09 -12.10 12.79
CA TYR A 95 21.98 -11.14 12.15
C TYR A 95 21.80 -9.77 12.81
N GLU A 96 22.78 -8.89 12.63
CA GLU A 96 22.70 -7.48 13.03
C GLU A 96 22.24 -6.63 11.85
N GLY A 97 21.52 -5.56 12.15
CA GLY A 97 20.94 -4.68 11.14
C GLY A 97 19.50 -5.05 10.78
N SER A 98 18.91 -4.24 9.90
CA SER A 98 17.57 -4.41 9.34
C SER A 98 17.37 -3.46 8.17
N SER A 99 16.17 -3.43 7.57
CA SER A 99 15.83 -2.48 6.51
C SER A 99 15.01 -1.29 7.02
N CYS A 100 15.11 -0.14 6.34
CA CYS A 100 14.24 1.01 6.61
C CYS A 100 12.77 0.63 6.48
N ARG A 101 12.43 -0.16 5.47
CA ARG A 101 11.07 -0.66 5.24
C ARG A 101 10.59 -1.54 6.38
N GLY A 102 11.43 -2.43 6.90
CA GLY A 102 11.13 -3.25 8.07
C GLY A 102 10.81 -2.42 9.30
N ALA A 103 11.61 -1.35 9.56
CA ALA A 103 11.38 -0.46 10.68
C ALA A 103 10.03 0.29 10.58
N ILE A 104 9.69 0.80 9.39
CA ILE A 104 8.41 1.48 9.16
C ILE A 104 7.24 0.51 9.31
N LYS A 105 7.34 -0.71 8.77
CA LYS A 105 6.31 -1.75 8.93
C LYS A 105 6.11 -2.16 10.38
N GLY A 106 7.19 -2.28 11.13
CA GLY A 106 7.14 -2.51 12.56
C GLY A 106 6.35 -1.41 13.27
N TRP A 107 6.66 -0.15 12.97
CA TRP A 107 5.94 0.99 13.51
C TRP A 107 4.47 1.06 13.06
N PHE A 108 4.18 0.80 11.80
CA PHE A 108 2.82 0.76 11.27
C PHE A 108 1.93 -0.26 12.00
N ASN A 109 2.46 -1.46 12.22
CA ASN A 109 1.67 -2.54 12.82
C ASN A 109 1.52 -2.43 14.34
N HIS A 110 2.47 -1.76 15.03
CA HIS A 110 2.54 -1.79 16.50
C HIS A 110 2.46 -0.42 17.16
N GLY A 111 2.63 0.65 16.37
CA GLY A 111 2.98 1.92 16.99
C GLY A 111 4.40 1.89 17.58
N VAL A 112 4.71 2.87 18.41
CA VAL A 112 5.94 2.92 19.18
C VAL A 112 5.69 3.49 20.57
N CYS A 113 6.18 2.80 21.61
CA CYS A 113 6.14 3.30 22.98
C CYS A 113 7.27 4.29 23.26
N LEU A 114 7.24 4.92 24.43
CA LEU A 114 8.33 5.77 24.88
C LEU A 114 9.53 4.96 25.35
N GLU A 115 10.68 5.61 25.41
CA GLU A 115 11.93 5.03 25.93
C GLU A 115 11.76 4.48 27.35
N ASP A 116 10.97 5.17 28.19
CA ASP A 116 10.68 4.74 29.56
C ASP A 116 9.89 3.40 29.61
N ASP A 117 9.17 3.05 28.56
CA ASP A 117 8.39 1.82 28.46
C ASP A 117 9.21 0.62 27.94
N TRP A 118 10.20 0.88 27.11
CA TRP A 118 11.12 -0.13 26.59
C TRP A 118 12.51 0.49 26.40
N PRO A 119 13.30 0.56 27.48
CA PRO A 119 14.59 1.22 27.47
C PRO A 119 15.60 0.56 26.53
N TYR A 120 16.44 1.38 25.90
CA TYR A 120 17.59 0.90 25.16
C TYR A 120 18.82 0.81 26.06
N GLN A 121 19.43 -0.36 26.09
CA GLN A 121 20.76 -0.55 26.65
C GLN A 121 21.59 -1.36 25.67
N ALA A 122 22.74 -0.81 25.25
CA ALA A 122 23.61 -1.40 24.24
C ALA A 122 24.08 -2.74 24.72
N ALA A 123 24.24 -3.60 25.06
CA ALA A 123 24.69 -4.92 25.49
C ALA A 123 23.63 -5.74 26.26
N ALA A 124 22.46 -5.17 26.51
CA ALA A 124 21.40 -5.89 27.21
C ALA A 124 20.05 -5.66 26.52
N GLN A 125 19.36 -6.75 26.18
CA GLN A 125 17.99 -6.68 25.74
C GLN A 125 17.07 -6.65 26.95
N LEU A 126 16.82 -5.45 27.49
CA LEU A 126 15.87 -5.27 28.58
C LEU A 126 14.46 -5.61 28.08
N PRO A 127 13.66 -6.31 28.91
CA PRO A 127 12.25 -6.54 28.54
C PRO A 127 11.46 -5.22 28.62
N PRO A 128 10.40 -5.09 27.82
CA PRO A 128 9.51 -3.93 27.93
C PRO A 128 8.72 -3.97 29.23
N HIS A 129 8.33 -2.80 29.74
CA HIS A 129 7.45 -2.68 30.89
C HIS A 129 6.03 -3.15 30.51
N PHE A 130 5.34 -3.74 31.48
CA PHE A 130 3.96 -4.21 31.26
C PHE A 130 3.05 -3.09 30.70
N GLY A 131 2.25 -3.42 29.69
CA GLY A 131 1.34 -2.46 29.03
C GLY A 131 2.00 -1.58 27.97
N PHE A 132 3.29 -1.80 27.62
CA PHE A 132 3.98 -1.03 26.57
C PHE A 132 3.25 -1.06 25.22
N ALA A 133 2.70 -2.21 24.85
CA ALA A 133 2.04 -2.40 23.56
C ALA A 133 0.78 -1.54 23.40
N GLU A 134 0.04 -1.33 24.50
CA GLU A 134 -1.11 -0.43 24.50
C GLU A 134 -0.67 1.03 24.40
N ARG A 135 0.36 1.42 25.14
CA ARG A 135 0.91 2.78 25.08
C ARG A 135 1.56 3.10 23.73
N ALA A 136 2.14 2.10 23.06
CA ALA A 136 2.71 2.23 21.73
C ALA A 136 1.67 2.67 20.67
N ARG A 137 0.41 2.29 20.84
CA ARG A 137 -0.70 2.71 19.96
C ARG A 137 -0.98 4.21 19.99
N GLY A 138 -0.50 4.93 21.00
CA GLY A 138 -0.57 6.38 21.08
C GLY A 138 0.34 7.12 20.10
N THR A 139 1.34 6.44 19.53
CA THR A 139 2.27 7.01 18.55
C THR A 139 2.39 6.07 17.34
N THR A 140 1.48 6.24 16.40
CA THR A 140 1.39 5.45 15.17
C THR A 140 1.85 6.24 13.96
N VAL A 141 2.19 5.55 12.88
CA VAL A 141 2.37 6.17 11.57
C VAL A 141 1.00 6.37 10.93
N GLY A 142 0.77 7.54 10.36
CA GLY A 142 -0.43 7.82 9.58
C GLY A 142 -0.24 7.44 8.11
N VAL A 143 0.85 7.91 7.54
CA VAL A 143 1.20 7.70 6.12
C VAL A 143 2.69 7.46 6.01
N TYR A 144 3.10 6.57 5.11
CA TYR A 144 4.49 6.43 4.68
C TYR A 144 4.56 6.08 3.20
N TYR A 145 5.60 6.54 2.54
CA TYR A 145 5.88 6.22 1.13
C TYR A 145 7.36 6.38 0.81
N ARG A 146 7.79 5.67 -0.22
CA ARG A 146 9.17 5.68 -0.69
C ARG A 146 9.41 6.85 -1.66
N ILE A 147 10.57 7.49 -1.56
CA ILE A 147 11.01 8.55 -2.46
C ILE A 147 12.09 7.98 -3.39
N ASP A 148 12.11 8.45 -4.62
CA ASP A 148 13.21 8.17 -5.54
C ASP A 148 14.51 8.82 -5.02
N THR A 149 15.47 7.98 -4.65
CA THR A 149 16.75 8.44 -4.08
C THR A 149 17.60 9.24 -5.06
N SER A 150 17.35 9.13 -6.36
CA SER A 150 18.05 9.91 -7.39
C SER A 150 17.49 11.31 -7.59
N SER A 151 16.33 11.63 -7.04
CA SER A 151 15.67 12.94 -7.18
C SER A 151 15.93 13.82 -5.96
N ILE A 152 16.96 14.64 -6.01
CA ILE A 152 17.28 15.63 -4.95
C ILE A 152 16.09 16.57 -4.69
N SER A 153 15.40 17.02 -5.73
CA SER A 153 14.25 17.91 -5.61
C SER A 153 13.06 17.26 -4.89
N ASP A 154 12.82 15.96 -5.11
CA ASP A 154 11.73 15.26 -4.43
C ASP A 154 12.04 15.04 -2.94
N LEU A 155 13.31 14.76 -2.61
CA LEU A 155 13.78 14.68 -1.23
C LEU A 155 13.64 16.02 -0.51
N GLN A 156 14.04 17.12 -1.14
CA GLN A 156 13.91 18.48 -0.61
C GLN A 156 12.45 18.86 -0.42
N ALA A 157 11.58 18.58 -1.41
CA ALA A 157 10.15 18.81 -1.32
C ALA A 157 9.53 18.01 -0.18
N ALA A 158 9.91 16.74 -0.02
CA ALA A 158 9.43 15.90 1.07
C ALA A 158 9.83 16.48 2.45
N ILE A 159 11.08 16.89 2.63
CA ILE A 159 11.55 17.51 3.87
C ILE A 159 10.78 18.79 4.17
N MET A 160 10.52 19.63 3.15
CA MET A 160 9.71 20.84 3.32
C MET A 160 8.31 20.55 3.82
N HIS A 161 7.67 19.51 3.26
CA HIS A 161 6.29 19.18 3.58
C HIS A 161 6.13 18.52 4.94
N VAL A 162 7.00 17.58 5.30
CA VAL A 162 6.85 16.79 6.53
C VAL A 162 7.86 17.14 7.63
N GLY A 163 8.89 17.89 7.32
CA GLY A 163 9.93 18.36 8.26
C GLY A 163 11.09 17.39 8.46
N ALA A 164 10.88 16.09 8.38
CA ALA A 164 11.92 15.07 8.49
C ALA A 164 11.57 13.83 7.67
N ILE A 165 12.59 13.20 7.05
CA ILE A 165 12.44 11.94 6.30
C ILE A 165 13.43 10.89 6.80
N PHE A 166 13.05 9.62 6.67
CA PHE A 166 13.85 8.47 7.09
C PHE A 166 14.61 7.90 5.91
N VAL A 167 15.94 7.81 6.03
CA VAL A 167 16.79 7.41 4.91
C VAL A 167 17.87 6.42 5.32
N SER A 168 18.45 5.75 4.32
CA SER A 168 19.67 4.99 4.46
C SER A 168 20.62 5.23 3.29
N SER A 169 21.92 5.18 3.58
CA SER A 169 23.00 5.25 2.61
C SER A 169 24.16 4.35 3.01
N TYR A 170 25.06 4.09 2.08
CA TYR A 170 26.38 3.61 2.44
C TYR A 170 27.15 4.72 3.14
N VAL A 171 28.00 4.35 4.09
CA VAL A 171 28.90 5.27 4.81
C VAL A 171 30.35 4.99 4.45
N HIS A 172 31.18 6.00 4.62
CA HIS A 172 32.60 5.95 4.30
C HIS A 172 33.42 6.64 5.39
N ALA A 173 34.75 6.65 5.26
CA ALA A 173 35.68 7.19 6.29
C ALA A 173 35.35 8.63 6.72
N GLY A 174 34.91 9.49 5.79
CA GLY A 174 34.53 10.86 6.11
C GLY A 174 33.47 11.02 7.19
N TRP A 175 32.61 10.00 7.40
CA TRP A 175 31.65 10.00 8.50
C TRP A 175 32.31 9.86 9.87
N GLN A 176 33.46 9.20 9.95
CA GLN A 176 34.25 9.06 11.18
C GLN A 176 35.08 10.32 11.49
N GLU A 177 35.39 11.09 10.44
CA GLU A 177 36.28 12.27 10.50
C GLU A 177 35.52 13.58 10.68
N VAL A 178 34.18 13.53 10.80
CA VAL A 178 33.37 14.74 10.97
C VAL A 178 33.79 15.50 12.22
N ALA A 179 34.15 16.76 12.02
CA ALA A 179 34.60 17.64 13.10
C ALA A 179 33.52 17.76 14.19
N THR A 180 33.89 17.46 15.42
CA THR A 180 33.00 17.64 16.57
C THR A 180 32.97 19.13 16.96
N SER A 181 31.78 19.62 17.24
CA SER A 181 31.58 20.97 17.71
C SER A 181 30.50 21.03 18.78
N THR A 182 30.44 22.16 19.48
CA THR A 182 29.38 22.46 20.43
C THR A 182 28.00 22.55 19.75
N LEU A 183 26.96 22.79 20.53
CA LEU A 183 25.60 23.01 20.03
C LEU A 183 25.57 23.93 18.79
N PRO A 184 24.91 23.48 17.70
CA PRO A 184 24.87 24.25 16.47
C PRO A 184 24.14 25.59 16.69
N LYS A 185 24.71 26.67 16.18
CA LYS A 185 24.08 28.00 16.20
C LYS A 185 23.07 28.19 15.07
N GLY A 186 23.17 27.34 14.03
CA GLY A 186 22.35 27.31 12.86
C GLY A 186 22.91 26.34 11.82
N HIS A 187 22.16 26.08 10.75
CA HIS A 187 22.57 25.12 9.72
C HIS A 187 23.86 25.53 8.96
N ALA A 188 24.13 26.82 8.84
CA ALA A 188 25.34 27.33 8.16
C ALA A 188 26.64 26.94 8.87
N SER A 189 26.59 26.69 10.19
CA SER A 189 27.74 26.31 11.00
C SER A 189 27.96 24.81 11.12
N LEU A 190 27.11 23.99 10.51
CA LEU A 190 27.24 22.55 10.57
C LEU A 190 28.47 22.08 9.77
N PRO A 191 29.24 21.09 10.27
CA PRO A 191 30.28 20.46 9.48
C PRO A 191 29.70 19.71 8.30
N VAL A 192 30.42 19.67 7.18
CA VAL A 192 30.12 18.85 6.02
C VAL A 192 30.88 17.54 6.13
N ILE A 193 30.24 16.41 5.87
CA ILE A 193 30.89 15.10 5.76
C ILE A 193 31.81 15.16 4.54
N ALA A 194 33.10 14.94 4.74
CA ALA A 194 34.10 15.00 3.65
C ALA A 194 33.95 13.76 2.76
N PHE A 195 33.60 13.94 1.50
CA PHE A 195 33.57 12.91 0.49
C PHE A 195 34.75 13.01 -0.46
N ASP A 196 35.51 11.94 -0.62
CA ASP A 196 36.70 11.86 -1.45
C ASP A 196 36.42 11.56 -2.94
N GLY A 197 35.16 11.53 -3.35
CA GLY A 197 34.74 11.21 -4.71
C GLY A 197 34.77 9.73 -5.06
N ILE A 198 35.12 8.83 -4.11
CA ILE A 198 35.21 7.40 -4.36
C ILE A 198 34.02 6.69 -3.71
N PRO A 199 33.07 6.16 -4.50
CA PRO A 199 31.93 5.42 -3.98
C PRO A 199 32.35 4.17 -3.21
N ARG A 200 31.74 3.94 -2.05
CA ARG A 200 31.94 2.76 -1.21
C ARG A 200 30.61 2.09 -0.92
N ARG A 201 30.63 0.77 -0.74
CA ARG A 201 29.40 -0.01 -0.50
C ARG A 201 29.60 -1.06 0.58
N ASP A 202 30.46 -0.78 1.55
CA ASP A 202 30.88 -1.77 2.55
C ASP A 202 29.97 -1.79 3.77
N ALA A 203 29.43 -0.65 4.19
CA ALA A 203 28.59 -0.53 5.37
C ALA A 203 27.40 0.39 5.13
N GLY A 204 26.19 -0.11 5.38
CA GLY A 204 24.95 0.66 5.33
C GLY A 204 24.63 1.31 6.67
N HIS A 205 24.02 2.50 6.64
CA HIS A 205 23.58 3.23 7.81
C HIS A 205 22.23 3.91 7.57
N ALA A 206 21.39 3.95 8.60
CA ALA A 206 20.07 4.60 8.54
C ALA A 206 20.01 5.77 9.53
N TYR A 207 19.44 6.90 9.09
CA TYR A 207 19.39 8.15 9.82
C TYR A 207 18.23 9.05 9.37
N ALA A 208 18.08 10.22 9.98
CA ALA A 208 17.06 11.19 9.61
C ALA A 208 17.66 12.33 8.79
N LEU A 209 17.00 12.75 7.72
CA LEU A 209 17.21 14.05 7.09
C LEU A 209 16.17 15.02 7.62
N VAL A 210 16.63 16.13 8.21
CA VAL A 210 15.78 17.07 8.95
C VAL A 210 15.83 18.50 8.37
N GLY A 211 16.49 18.68 7.23
CA GLY A 211 16.60 19.93 6.52
C GLY A 211 17.51 19.81 5.31
N TYR A 212 17.71 20.91 4.61
CA TYR A 212 18.67 21.04 3.53
C TYR A 212 19.12 22.50 3.37
N ASN A 213 20.24 22.72 2.73
CA ASN A 213 20.77 24.02 2.38
C ASN A 213 21.56 23.96 1.06
N ASP A 214 22.26 25.00 0.72
CA ASP A 214 23.11 25.11 -0.48
C ASP A 214 24.30 24.14 -0.52
N ARG A 215 24.63 23.50 0.62
CA ARG A 215 25.73 22.52 0.73
C ARG A 215 25.25 21.07 0.72
N GLY A 216 23.94 20.81 0.81
CA GLY A 216 23.36 19.48 0.84
C GLY A 216 22.29 19.31 1.90
N PHE A 217 22.06 18.06 2.32
CA PHE A 217 21.06 17.70 3.30
C PHE A 217 21.57 17.85 4.73
N VAL A 218 20.75 18.44 5.62
CA VAL A 218 21.02 18.46 7.07
C VAL A 218 20.56 17.14 7.65
N LEU A 219 21.50 16.35 8.17
CA LEU A 219 21.19 15.05 8.78
C LEU A 219 21.29 15.09 10.29
N GLN A 220 20.47 14.28 10.95
CA GLN A 220 20.59 13.87 12.33
C GLN A 220 21.07 12.44 12.40
N ASN A 221 22.24 12.22 13.00
CA ASN A 221 22.84 10.91 13.19
C ASN A 221 22.41 10.31 14.55
N SER A 222 22.66 9.01 14.71
CA SER A 222 22.41 8.23 15.93
C SER A 222 23.68 7.76 16.65
N TRP A 223 24.80 8.50 16.50
CA TRP A 223 26.07 8.21 17.17
C TRP A 223 26.34 9.12 18.38
N GLY A 224 25.27 9.68 18.92
CA GLY A 224 25.28 10.53 20.08
C GLY A 224 25.68 11.98 19.81
N PRO A 225 25.53 12.84 20.85
CA PRO A 225 25.84 14.27 20.72
C PRO A 225 27.34 14.57 20.61
N GLY A 226 28.20 13.59 20.80
CA GLY A 226 29.65 13.71 20.61
C GLY A 226 30.11 13.62 19.15
N TRP A 227 29.22 13.29 18.21
CA TRP A 227 29.50 13.23 16.79
C TRP A 227 29.03 14.51 16.08
N GLY A 228 29.81 15.04 15.16
CA GLY A 228 29.48 16.23 14.41
C GLY A 228 29.12 17.44 15.29
N ALA A 229 28.24 18.30 14.84
CA ALA A 229 27.72 19.41 15.64
C ALA A 229 26.54 18.90 16.51
N HIS A 230 26.88 18.29 17.62
CA HIS A 230 25.89 17.73 18.57
C HIS A 230 24.91 16.73 17.90
N GLY A 231 25.45 15.82 17.07
CA GLY A 231 24.68 14.82 16.36
C GLY A 231 24.21 15.22 14.96
N PHE A 232 24.55 16.43 14.50
CA PHE A 232 24.17 16.96 13.19
C PHE A 232 25.38 17.22 12.29
N ALA A 233 25.17 17.03 10.99
CA ALA A 233 26.13 17.37 9.94
C ALA A 233 25.39 17.67 8.63
N VAL A 234 26.11 18.07 7.61
CA VAL A 234 25.61 18.20 6.23
C VAL A 234 26.21 17.09 5.39
N LEU A 235 25.34 16.38 4.67
CA LEU A 235 25.67 15.40 3.64
C LEU A 235 25.51 16.08 2.28
N SER A 236 26.57 16.15 1.46
CA SER A 236 26.48 16.81 0.15
C SER A 236 25.56 16.05 -0.80
N ASP A 237 24.95 16.75 -1.76
CA ASP A 237 24.11 16.13 -2.80
C ASP A 237 24.91 15.11 -3.64
N GLU A 238 26.22 15.37 -3.85
CA GLU A 238 27.11 14.46 -4.58
C GLU A 238 27.30 13.15 -3.80
N ASP A 239 27.61 13.23 -2.52
CA ASP A 239 27.78 12.09 -1.63
C ASP A 239 26.48 11.28 -1.55
N TRP A 240 25.34 11.95 -1.35
CA TRP A 240 24.03 11.31 -1.37
C TRP A 240 23.77 10.51 -2.65
N LEU A 241 23.95 11.11 -3.83
CA LEU A 241 23.68 10.48 -5.11
C LEU A 241 24.55 9.24 -5.37
N GLN A 242 25.76 9.19 -4.78
CA GLN A 242 26.66 8.03 -4.91
C GLN A 242 26.33 6.89 -3.94
N HIS A 243 25.79 7.21 -2.77
CA HIS A 243 25.66 6.26 -1.66
C HIS A 243 24.23 5.96 -1.24
N ALA A 244 23.22 6.68 -1.74
CA ALA A 244 21.83 6.50 -1.32
C ALA A 244 21.33 5.06 -1.56
N MET A 245 20.69 4.50 -0.55
CA MET A 245 20.09 3.17 -0.60
C MET A 245 18.55 3.25 -0.58
N ASP A 246 18.01 4.04 0.35
CA ASP A 246 16.57 4.11 0.57
C ASP A 246 16.14 5.45 1.16
N ALA A 247 14.94 5.93 0.82
CA ALA A 247 14.41 7.16 1.34
C ALA A 247 12.88 7.07 1.50
N TRP A 248 12.39 7.46 2.68
CA TRP A 248 10.99 7.32 3.07
C TRP A 248 10.44 8.57 3.73
N VAL A 249 9.28 8.99 3.27
CA VAL A 249 8.43 9.89 4.05
C VAL A 249 7.64 9.08 5.05
N VAL A 250 7.53 9.60 6.25
CA VAL A 250 6.62 9.10 7.28
C VAL A 250 5.91 10.29 7.95
N ALA A 251 4.64 10.16 8.23
CA ALA A 251 3.87 11.16 8.96
C ALA A 251 3.21 10.53 10.19
N LEU A 252 3.15 11.27 11.29
CA LEU A 252 2.48 10.80 12.50
C LEU A 252 0.99 10.60 12.25
N GLY A 253 0.45 9.47 12.67
CA GLY A 253 -0.97 9.24 12.74
C GLY A 253 -1.63 10.22 13.72
N VAL A 254 -2.92 10.48 13.52
CA VAL A 254 -3.75 11.07 14.57
C VAL A 254 -4.02 9.96 15.58
N PRO A 255 -3.79 10.13 16.89
CA PRO A 255 -4.23 9.18 17.89
C PRO A 255 -5.74 9.07 17.80
N GLY A 256 -6.25 8.16 16.99
CA GLY A 256 -7.62 7.73 17.07
C GLY A 256 -7.76 7.03 18.41
N LEU A 257 -8.73 7.41 19.23
CA LEU A 257 -9.27 6.53 20.24
C LEU A 257 -9.83 5.31 19.49
N ILE A 258 -8.97 4.34 19.16
CA ILE A 258 -9.42 3.00 18.92
C ILE A 258 -9.89 2.58 20.32
N GLY A 259 -11.19 2.68 20.52
CA GLY A 259 -11.82 2.36 21.78
C GLY A 259 -11.34 0.98 22.22
N GLY A 260 -10.48 0.96 23.23
CA GLY A 260 -10.25 -0.23 24.02
C GLY A 260 -11.62 -0.72 24.43
N GLY A 261 -11.87 -2.01 24.19
CA GLY A 261 -13.12 -2.76 24.40
C GLY A 261 -14.05 -2.26 25.49
N ARG A 262 -14.70 -1.15 25.26
CA ARG A 262 -16.02 -0.89 25.78
C ARG A 262 -16.95 -1.27 24.66
N ASN A 263 -17.76 -2.30 24.91
CA ASN A 263 -19.03 -2.46 24.26
C ASN A 263 -19.75 -1.10 24.34
N VAL A 264 -19.48 -0.23 23.37
CA VAL A 264 -20.42 0.85 23.10
C VAL A 264 -21.56 0.07 22.44
N PRO A 265 -22.73 -0.03 23.09
CA PRO A 265 -23.88 -0.48 22.37
C PRO A 265 -23.98 0.49 21.21
N LEU A 266 -23.83 -0.01 19.97
CA LEU A 266 -24.20 0.76 18.80
C LEU A 266 -25.58 1.29 19.11
N ALA A 267 -25.67 2.62 19.20
CA ALA A 267 -26.93 3.29 19.46
C ALA A 267 -27.95 2.68 18.51
N ALA A 268 -28.95 2.04 19.08
CA ALA A 268 -30.08 1.48 18.38
C ALA A 268 -30.78 2.63 17.64
N GLY A 269 -30.39 2.83 16.39
CA GLY A 269 -30.89 3.86 15.49
C GLY A 269 -30.91 3.44 14.04
N GLY A 270 -30.33 2.32 13.70
CA GLY A 270 -30.57 1.62 12.44
C GLY A 270 -31.28 0.32 12.74
N ARG A 271 -32.51 0.16 12.30
CA ARG A 271 -33.19 -1.14 12.25
C ARG A 271 -32.19 -2.11 11.66
N ALA A 272 -31.74 -3.07 12.48
CA ALA A 272 -31.08 -4.27 11.97
C ALA A 272 -31.96 -4.78 10.82
N ALA A 273 -31.44 -4.76 9.60
CA ALA A 273 -32.07 -5.44 8.51
C ALA A 273 -32.21 -6.90 8.97
N ALA A 274 -33.42 -7.43 8.93
CA ALA A 274 -33.72 -8.79 9.31
C ALA A 274 -33.08 -9.73 8.28
N GLY A 275 -31.84 -10.11 8.53
CA GLY A 275 -31.02 -10.99 7.72
C GLY A 275 -29.66 -11.07 8.38
N GLY A 276 -29.51 -11.92 9.42
CA GLY A 276 -28.29 -12.04 10.19
C GLY A 276 -27.09 -12.34 9.32
N GLY A 277 -26.16 -11.39 9.19
CA GLY A 277 -24.82 -11.62 8.67
C GLY A 277 -24.02 -12.54 9.59
N TRP A 278 -22.87 -13.02 9.14
CA TRP A 278 -21.95 -13.82 9.96
C TRP A 278 -21.61 -13.13 11.27
N SER A 279 -21.36 -13.90 12.32
CA SER A 279 -20.70 -13.41 13.53
C SER A 279 -19.26 -12.99 13.22
N GLU A 280 -18.64 -12.24 14.11
CA GLU A 280 -17.26 -11.84 13.95
C GLU A 280 -16.31 -13.04 13.84
N SER A 281 -16.50 -14.06 14.69
CA SER A 281 -15.70 -15.29 14.65
C SER A 281 -15.88 -16.05 13.33
N GLN A 282 -17.10 -16.24 12.87
CA GLN A 282 -17.35 -16.86 11.56
C GLN A 282 -16.69 -16.08 10.42
N THR A 283 -16.75 -14.74 10.47
CA THR A 283 -16.10 -13.92 9.45
C THR A 283 -14.59 -14.14 9.42
N LEU A 284 -13.95 -14.22 10.59
CA LEU A 284 -12.50 -14.42 10.70
C LEU A 284 -12.05 -15.80 10.19
N ASP A 285 -12.89 -16.82 10.26
CA ASP A 285 -12.61 -18.15 9.69
C ASP A 285 -12.50 -18.12 8.15
N HIS A 286 -13.11 -17.15 7.52
CA HIS A 286 -13.12 -16.98 6.06
C HIS A 286 -12.22 -15.83 5.55
N VAL A 287 -11.57 -15.08 6.44
CA VAL A 287 -10.72 -13.93 6.07
C VAL A 287 -9.25 -14.27 6.22
N ILE A 288 -8.52 -14.14 5.12
CA ILE A 288 -7.07 -14.23 5.03
C ILE A 288 -6.51 -12.80 5.02
N SER A 289 -6.01 -12.33 6.16
CA SER A 289 -5.44 -10.99 6.27
C SER A 289 -3.95 -11.01 5.92
N VAL A 290 -3.56 -10.20 4.93
CA VAL A 290 -2.19 -10.13 4.38
C VAL A 290 -1.62 -8.73 4.66
N GLY A 291 -0.48 -8.68 5.35
CA GLY A 291 0.23 -7.44 5.64
C GLY A 291 0.96 -6.86 4.42
N ASN A 292 1.47 -5.63 4.59
CA ASN A 292 2.21 -4.91 3.54
C ASN A 292 3.52 -5.61 3.10
N ASP A 293 3.97 -6.62 3.83
CA ASP A 293 5.14 -7.43 3.50
C ASP A 293 4.77 -8.73 2.77
N GLY A 294 3.51 -8.90 2.41
CA GLY A 294 3.00 -10.14 1.82
C GLY A 294 2.95 -11.31 2.79
N ARG A 295 3.19 -11.12 4.10
CA ARG A 295 2.99 -12.12 5.16
C ARG A 295 1.57 -12.02 5.72
N MET A 296 1.13 -13.05 6.41
CA MET A 296 -0.10 -12.92 7.20
C MET A 296 0.06 -11.83 8.26
N SER A 297 -0.95 -10.99 8.42
CA SER A 297 -0.90 -9.79 9.27
C SER A 297 -0.92 -10.07 10.79
N ARG A 298 -0.90 -11.35 11.20
CA ARG A 298 -0.90 -11.75 12.61
C ARG A 298 0.50 -12.14 13.06
N TYR A 299 0.77 -11.97 14.37
CA TYR A 299 2.01 -12.35 15.08
C TYR A 299 2.17 -13.87 15.22
N LEU A 300 2.25 -14.57 14.11
CA LEU A 300 2.35 -16.02 14.10
C LEU A 300 3.76 -16.43 13.65
N THR A 301 4.32 -17.45 14.25
CA THR A 301 5.50 -18.15 13.74
C THR A 301 5.22 -18.72 12.35
N THR A 302 6.24 -19.11 11.60
CA THR A 302 6.07 -19.71 10.27
C THR A 302 5.18 -20.95 10.34
N ASP A 303 5.36 -21.80 11.35
CA ASP A 303 4.56 -23.01 11.54
C ASP A 303 3.10 -22.70 11.89
N GLU A 304 2.87 -21.68 12.72
CA GLU A 304 1.51 -21.23 13.06
C GLU A 304 0.81 -20.62 11.84
N ARG A 305 1.52 -19.85 11.02
CA ARG A 305 0.99 -19.30 9.76
C ARG A 305 0.59 -20.41 8.80
N THR A 306 1.46 -21.39 8.61
CA THR A 306 1.18 -22.55 7.76
C THR A 306 -0.02 -23.32 8.25
N ARG A 307 -0.08 -23.64 9.55
CA ARG A 307 -1.22 -24.34 10.16
C ARG A 307 -2.50 -23.54 10.07
N ASN A 308 -2.46 -22.22 10.28
CA ASN A 308 -3.64 -21.36 10.23
C ASN A 308 -4.19 -21.27 8.81
N LEU A 309 -3.35 -21.10 7.78
CA LEU A 309 -3.80 -21.10 6.39
C LEU A 309 -4.28 -22.48 5.92
N SER A 310 -3.60 -23.56 6.27
CA SER A 310 -4.09 -24.91 6.00
C SER A 310 -5.45 -25.16 6.66
N TYR A 311 -5.63 -24.69 7.89
CA TYR A 311 -6.93 -24.78 8.57
C TYR A 311 -8.02 -24.01 7.83
N GLN A 312 -7.82 -22.72 7.52
CA GLN A 312 -8.80 -21.87 6.85
C GLN A 312 -9.11 -22.29 5.41
N VAL A 313 -8.12 -22.77 4.67
CA VAL A 313 -8.19 -22.97 3.21
C VAL A 313 -8.39 -24.44 2.83
N SER A 314 -7.96 -25.37 3.68
CA SER A 314 -8.07 -26.81 3.42
C SER A 314 -9.07 -27.48 4.38
N VAL A 315 -8.86 -27.34 5.70
CA VAL A 315 -9.64 -28.09 6.69
C VAL A 315 -11.09 -27.59 6.78
N LEU A 316 -11.32 -26.30 6.94
CA LEU A 316 -12.67 -25.75 7.05
C LEU A 316 -13.50 -25.97 5.77
N PRO A 317 -12.98 -25.70 4.54
CA PRO A 317 -13.70 -26.02 3.33
C PRO A 317 -13.99 -27.53 3.19
N ASP A 318 -13.05 -28.42 3.54
CA ASP A 318 -13.27 -29.86 3.50
C ASP A 318 -14.44 -30.27 4.41
N GLN A 319 -14.44 -29.79 5.66
CA GLN A 319 -15.55 -30.06 6.60
C GLN A 319 -16.89 -29.54 6.06
N TRP A 320 -16.91 -28.33 5.52
CA TRP A 320 -18.09 -27.72 4.95
C TRP A 320 -18.58 -28.49 3.71
N PHE A 321 -17.68 -28.90 2.80
CA PHE A 321 -18.03 -29.68 1.61
C PHE A 321 -18.59 -31.06 1.97
N ARG A 322 -18.05 -31.72 3.02
CA ARG A 322 -18.61 -33.01 3.51
C ARG A 322 -20.01 -32.88 4.08
N ALA A 323 -20.35 -31.70 4.62
CA ALA A 323 -21.71 -31.43 5.09
C ALA A 323 -22.69 -31.10 3.96
N GLN A 324 -22.21 -30.85 2.72
CA GLN A 324 -23.05 -30.63 1.55
C GLN A 324 -23.41 -31.96 0.87
N PRO A 325 -24.47 -31.99 0.03
CA PRO A 325 -24.79 -33.18 -0.76
C PRO A 325 -23.53 -33.73 -1.47
N PRO A 326 -23.33 -35.06 -1.45
CA PRO A 326 -22.09 -35.67 -2.00
C PRO A 326 -21.95 -35.45 -3.50
N GLU A 327 -23.05 -35.34 -4.20
CA GLU A 327 -23.07 -35.15 -5.65
C GLU A 327 -22.83 -33.70 -6.05
N GLY A 328 -22.11 -33.49 -7.17
CA GLY A 328 -21.84 -32.18 -7.75
C GLY A 328 -20.49 -31.61 -7.42
N LYS A 329 -20.25 -30.43 -7.97
CA LYS A 329 -19.00 -29.69 -7.82
C LYS A 329 -18.87 -29.03 -6.45
N LYS A 330 -17.69 -29.06 -5.89
CA LYS A 330 -17.32 -28.38 -4.64
C LYS A 330 -16.73 -27.01 -5.00
N ARG A 331 -17.55 -25.97 -4.86
CA ARG A 331 -17.21 -24.62 -5.32
C ARG A 331 -16.62 -23.79 -4.20
N LEU A 332 -15.41 -23.27 -4.44
CA LEU A 332 -14.74 -22.32 -3.58
C LEU A 332 -14.64 -20.98 -4.31
N ILE A 333 -15.07 -19.90 -3.68
CA ILE A 333 -14.91 -18.54 -4.19
C ILE A 333 -13.81 -17.85 -3.39
N LEU A 334 -12.72 -17.44 -4.05
CA LEU A 334 -11.70 -16.59 -3.48
C LEU A 334 -11.95 -15.14 -3.96
N TYR A 335 -12.35 -14.27 -3.03
CA TYR A 335 -12.58 -12.86 -3.30
C TYR A 335 -11.43 -12.00 -2.82
N VAL A 336 -10.90 -11.14 -3.69
CA VAL A 336 -9.85 -10.18 -3.37
C VAL A 336 -10.37 -8.77 -3.57
N HIS A 337 -10.47 -8.01 -2.47
CA HIS A 337 -10.99 -6.64 -2.53
C HIS A 337 -10.01 -5.66 -3.22
N GLY A 338 -10.52 -4.49 -3.60
CA GLY A 338 -9.74 -3.41 -4.20
C GLY A 338 -8.78 -2.76 -3.20
N GLY A 339 -7.74 -2.11 -3.75
CA GLY A 339 -6.68 -1.45 -2.97
C GLY A 339 -7.11 -0.21 -2.19
N LEU A 340 -8.38 0.17 -2.23
CA LEU A 340 -8.91 1.36 -1.57
C LEU A 340 -9.67 1.07 -0.27
N ASN A 341 -9.81 -0.19 0.12
CA ASN A 341 -10.55 -0.56 1.30
C ASN A 341 -9.61 -0.72 2.50
N SER A 342 -10.05 -0.24 3.67
CA SER A 342 -9.41 -0.58 4.93
C SER A 342 -9.61 -2.07 5.26
N GLU A 343 -8.81 -2.62 6.18
CA GLU A 343 -9.02 -3.98 6.69
C GLU A 343 -10.44 -4.14 7.24
N ALA A 344 -10.92 -3.14 7.99
CA ALA A 344 -12.26 -3.13 8.55
C ALA A 344 -13.36 -3.19 7.46
N ASP A 345 -13.18 -2.49 6.34
CA ASP A 345 -14.11 -2.52 5.22
C ASP A 345 -14.07 -3.87 4.50
N GLY A 346 -12.89 -4.45 4.32
CA GLY A 346 -12.72 -5.80 3.79
C GLY A 346 -13.45 -6.86 4.64
N ILE A 347 -13.35 -6.76 5.97
CA ILE A 347 -14.07 -7.64 6.91
C ILE A 347 -15.58 -7.42 6.84
N LYS A 348 -16.06 -6.16 6.78
CA LYS A 348 -17.50 -5.87 6.60
C LYS A 348 -18.03 -6.47 5.30
N ARG A 349 -17.24 -6.36 4.22
CA ARG A 349 -17.60 -6.95 2.93
C ARG A 349 -17.68 -8.49 3.01
N ALA A 350 -16.72 -9.12 3.68
CA ALA A 350 -16.75 -10.55 3.92
C ALA A 350 -18.03 -10.99 4.66
N ARG A 351 -18.48 -10.23 5.65
CA ARG A 351 -19.74 -10.49 6.37
C ARG A 351 -20.98 -10.38 5.47
N SER A 352 -20.99 -9.42 4.56
CA SER A 352 -22.11 -9.20 3.65
C SER A 352 -22.20 -10.25 2.55
N LEU A 353 -21.08 -10.57 1.88
CA LEU A 353 -21.04 -11.48 0.75
C LEU A 353 -20.91 -12.95 1.16
N GLY A 354 -20.23 -13.24 2.28
CA GLY A 354 -19.90 -14.60 2.67
C GLY A 354 -21.13 -15.47 2.86
N ARG A 355 -22.11 -15.00 3.65
CA ARG A 355 -23.37 -15.70 3.82
C ARG A 355 -24.11 -15.94 2.50
N LEU A 356 -24.12 -14.94 1.62
CA LEU A 356 -24.76 -15.06 0.31
C LEU A 356 -24.12 -16.17 -0.53
N PHE A 357 -22.78 -16.28 -0.49
CA PHE A 357 -22.06 -17.31 -1.22
C PHE A 357 -22.35 -18.70 -0.66
N GLU A 358 -22.32 -18.87 0.66
CA GLU A 358 -22.65 -20.14 1.31
C GLU A 358 -24.10 -20.59 1.03
N ALA A 359 -25.05 -19.67 1.11
CA ALA A 359 -26.47 -19.96 0.84
C ALA A 359 -26.69 -20.50 -0.58
N ASN A 360 -25.80 -20.14 -1.51
CA ASN A 360 -25.81 -20.60 -2.89
C ASN A 360 -24.85 -21.79 -3.15
N GLY A 361 -24.35 -22.45 -2.10
CA GLY A 361 -23.52 -23.64 -2.21
C GLY A 361 -22.08 -23.39 -2.65
N CYS A 362 -21.53 -22.23 -2.34
CA CYS A 362 -20.15 -21.86 -2.60
C CYS A 362 -19.44 -21.52 -1.29
N TYR A 363 -18.31 -22.17 -1.00
CA TYR A 363 -17.50 -21.84 0.15
C TYR A 363 -16.67 -20.56 -0.13
N PRO A 364 -16.84 -19.48 0.65
CA PRO A 364 -16.15 -18.24 0.41
C PRO A 364 -14.83 -18.14 1.19
N LEU A 365 -13.81 -17.57 0.55
CA LEU A 365 -12.59 -17.05 1.18
C LEU A 365 -12.37 -15.61 0.74
N PHE A 366 -12.00 -14.75 1.66
CA PHE A 366 -11.74 -13.34 1.41
C PHE A 366 -10.29 -13.01 1.71
N VAL A 367 -9.56 -12.54 0.71
CA VAL A 367 -8.21 -11.99 0.93
C VAL A 367 -8.33 -10.51 1.21
N VAL A 368 -8.02 -10.14 2.44
CA VAL A 368 -7.96 -8.76 2.91
C VAL A 368 -6.49 -8.38 3.03
N TRP A 369 -6.04 -7.47 2.21
CA TRP A 369 -4.66 -7.03 2.16
C TRP A 369 -4.55 -5.53 2.42
N HIS A 370 -3.55 -5.18 3.25
CA HIS A 370 -3.37 -3.79 3.66
C HIS A 370 -2.80 -2.97 2.51
N THR A 371 -3.51 -1.94 2.10
CA THR A 371 -3.07 -1.05 1.04
C THR A 371 -2.87 0.39 1.51
N GLY A 372 -3.65 0.88 2.49
CA GLY A 372 -3.56 2.24 3.05
C GLY A 372 -3.69 3.37 2.02
N LEU A 373 -3.92 3.01 0.75
CA LEU A 373 -3.82 3.92 -0.39
C LEU A 373 -4.94 4.97 -0.39
N LEU A 374 -6.19 4.58 -0.10
CA LEU A 374 -7.33 5.50 -0.15
C LEU A 374 -7.25 6.58 0.93
N GLU A 375 -6.91 6.19 2.15
CA GLU A 375 -6.78 7.13 3.27
C GLU A 375 -5.67 8.13 2.97
N SER A 376 -4.59 7.66 2.37
CA SER A 376 -3.50 8.51 1.93
C SER A 376 -3.90 9.46 0.80
N ILE A 377 -4.60 8.97 -0.24
CA ILE A 377 -5.11 9.80 -1.34
C ILE A 377 -6.09 10.84 -0.81
N ARG A 378 -7.05 10.45 0.05
CA ARG A 378 -8.01 11.37 0.67
C ARG A 378 -7.31 12.44 1.49
N TYR A 379 -6.37 12.05 2.35
CA TYR A 379 -5.61 13.01 3.16
C TYR A 379 -4.92 14.08 2.31
N TYR A 380 -4.24 13.67 1.24
CA TYR A 380 -3.57 14.62 0.33
C TYR A 380 -4.53 15.51 -0.44
N LEU A 381 -5.66 14.98 -0.86
CA LEU A 381 -6.69 15.77 -1.55
C LEU A 381 -7.37 16.77 -0.60
N ASP A 382 -7.59 16.39 0.65
CA ASP A 382 -8.17 17.27 1.68
C ASP A 382 -7.18 18.36 2.14
N ASP A 383 -5.90 18.04 2.29
CA ASP A 383 -4.84 19.00 2.61
C ASP A 383 -4.63 20.01 1.47
N TRP A 384 -4.63 19.54 0.24
CA TRP A 384 -4.59 20.40 -0.95
C TRP A 384 -5.79 21.36 -1.02
N ARG A 385 -6.97 20.94 -0.58
CA ARG A 385 -8.17 21.76 -0.49
C ARG A 385 -8.07 22.83 0.61
N ALA A 386 -7.48 22.49 1.76
CA ALA A 386 -7.32 23.39 2.89
C ALA A 386 -6.35 24.55 2.58
N GLY A 387 -5.40 24.37 1.69
CA GLY A 387 -4.39 25.36 1.29
C GLY A 387 -4.82 26.37 0.20
N ARG A 388 -6.07 26.31 -0.34
CA ARG A 388 -6.52 27.21 -1.41
C ARG A 388 -7.87 27.88 -1.11
N PRO A 389 -7.96 29.24 -1.18
CA PRO A 389 -9.24 29.93 -1.08
C PRO A 389 -10.11 29.62 -2.31
N ALA A 390 -11.39 29.32 -2.07
CA ALA A 390 -12.37 29.05 -3.10
C ALA A 390 -12.60 30.31 -3.98
N ALA A 391 -12.11 30.31 -5.21
CA ALA A 391 -12.48 31.29 -6.21
C ALA A 391 -13.88 30.92 -6.78
N ALA A 392 -14.88 31.70 -6.42
CA ALA A 392 -16.24 31.58 -6.93
C ALA A 392 -16.33 32.06 -8.38
N GLY A 393 -16.88 31.21 -9.26
CA GLY A 393 -17.41 31.59 -10.56
C GLY A 393 -16.47 31.37 -11.76
N VAL A 394 -16.53 30.21 -12.35
CA VAL A 394 -16.44 29.82 -13.76
C VAL A 394 -16.35 28.29 -13.79
N LYS A 395 -17.46 27.61 -14.04
CA LYS A 395 -17.62 26.20 -13.63
C LYS A 395 -17.03 25.11 -14.53
N GLU A 396 -16.79 25.34 -15.79
CA GLU A 396 -16.38 24.26 -16.71
C GLU A 396 -14.91 24.32 -17.18
N TRP A 397 -14.40 25.50 -17.46
CA TRP A 397 -13.02 25.69 -17.90
C TRP A 397 -11.96 25.56 -16.76
N ALA A 398 -12.38 25.84 -15.52
CA ALA A 398 -11.52 25.67 -14.35
C ALA A 398 -11.29 24.20 -13.97
N THR A 399 -12.12 23.27 -14.41
CA THR A 399 -12.15 21.89 -13.97
C THR A 399 -11.14 21.00 -14.67
N GLU A 400 -10.96 21.10 -15.99
CA GLU A 400 -9.91 20.35 -16.70
C GLU A 400 -8.50 20.79 -16.28
N ARG A 401 -8.33 22.08 -15.99
CA ARG A 401 -7.06 22.58 -15.44
C ARG A 401 -6.81 22.13 -14.00
N THR A 402 -7.85 21.96 -13.21
CA THR A 402 -7.73 21.44 -11.85
C THR A 402 -7.35 19.97 -11.86
N ASP A 403 -7.99 19.16 -12.70
CA ASP A 403 -7.64 17.75 -12.86
C ASP A 403 -6.21 17.59 -13.41
N ALA A 404 -5.82 18.37 -14.43
CA ALA A 404 -4.46 18.37 -14.96
C ALA A 404 -3.42 18.81 -13.93
N LEU A 405 -3.76 19.74 -13.05
CA LEU A 405 -2.89 20.18 -11.96
C LEU A 405 -2.80 19.11 -10.86
N ILE A 406 -3.89 18.45 -10.51
CA ILE A 406 -3.90 17.28 -9.61
C ILE A 406 -3.03 16.16 -10.20
N GLU A 407 -3.22 15.82 -11.47
CA GLU A 407 -2.41 14.82 -12.17
C GLU A 407 -0.92 15.19 -12.22
N SER A 408 -0.58 16.46 -12.36
CA SER A 408 0.82 16.91 -12.45
C SER A 408 1.51 17.11 -11.11
N THR A 409 0.79 17.49 -10.06
CA THR A 409 1.35 17.89 -8.77
C THR A 409 1.24 16.78 -7.72
N ILE A 410 0.08 16.14 -7.58
CA ILE A 410 -0.18 15.11 -6.58
C ILE A 410 0.19 13.72 -7.09
N GLY A 411 -0.07 13.46 -8.38
CA GLY A 411 0.17 12.15 -9.00
C GLY A 411 1.66 11.79 -9.08
N ARG A 412 2.54 12.77 -9.19
CA ARG A 412 3.94 12.50 -9.52
C ARG A 412 4.84 12.13 -8.34
N THR A 413 4.51 12.45 -7.11
CA THR A 413 5.45 12.23 -6.00
C THR A 413 4.94 11.24 -4.96
N VAL A 414 3.89 11.57 -4.23
CA VAL A 414 3.46 10.81 -3.06
C VAL A 414 2.54 9.65 -3.41
N VAL A 415 1.47 9.94 -4.15
CA VAL A 415 0.41 8.96 -4.44
C VAL A 415 0.90 7.88 -5.40
N ARG A 416 1.78 8.24 -6.34
CA ARG A 416 2.45 7.29 -7.24
C ARG A 416 3.35 6.31 -6.48
N ALA A 417 4.10 6.80 -5.49
CA ALA A 417 4.95 5.93 -4.68
C ALA A 417 4.12 4.91 -3.89
N LEU A 418 2.98 5.35 -3.31
CA LEU A 418 2.04 4.47 -2.61
C LEU A 418 1.42 3.42 -3.55
N TRP A 419 1.06 3.82 -4.78
CA TRP A 419 0.56 2.90 -5.80
C TRP A 419 1.62 1.86 -6.19
N SER A 420 2.86 2.28 -6.38
CA SER A 420 3.97 1.39 -6.70
C SER A 420 4.26 0.43 -5.56
N GLU A 421 4.26 0.90 -4.32
CA GLU A 421 4.45 0.06 -3.14
C GLU A 421 3.32 -0.98 -2.99
N MET A 422 2.08 -0.59 -3.23
CA MET A 422 0.96 -1.51 -3.22
C MET A 422 1.15 -2.64 -4.25
N LYS A 423 1.60 -2.33 -5.47
CA LYS A 423 1.90 -3.34 -6.51
C LYS A 423 3.05 -4.26 -6.08
N GLU A 424 4.10 -3.70 -5.49
CA GLU A 424 5.22 -4.49 -4.94
C GLU A 424 4.74 -5.42 -3.83
N ASN A 425 3.90 -4.93 -2.92
CA ASN A 425 3.32 -5.73 -1.83
C ASN A 425 2.47 -6.89 -2.37
N ALA A 426 1.69 -6.64 -3.43
CA ALA A 426 0.97 -7.70 -4.13
C ALA A 426 1.92 -8.78 -4.69
N GLY A 427 3.07 -8.37 -5.22
CA GLY A 427 4.11 -9.28 -5.71
C GLY A 427 4.84 -10.03 -4.59
N TYR A 428 5.15 -9.35 -3.48
CA TYR A 428 5.85 -9.97 -2.34
C TYR A 428 5.06 -11.11 -1.68
N ALA A 429 3.73 -11.06 -1.69
CA ALA A 429 2.90 -12.14 -1.17
C ALA A 429 3.21 -13.51 -1.79
N TRP A 430 3.83 -13.53 -2.98
CA TRP A 430 4.13 -14.72 -3.77
C TRP A 430 5.58 -15.20 -3.67
N GLN A 431 6.35 -14.70 -2.72
CA GLN A 431 7.63 -15.29 -2.37
C GLN A 431 7.44 -16.54 -1.49
N ALA A 432 8.43 -17.42 -1.49
CA ALA A 432 8.41 -18.64 -0.67
C ALA A 432 8.09 -18.31 0.81
N THR A 433 7.22 -19.10 1.42
CA THR A 433 6.75 -18.96 2.82
C THR A 433 5.92 -17.69 3.13
N ARG A 434 5.56 -16.89 2.13
CA ARG A 434 4.65 -15.75 2.28
C ARG A 434 3.19 -16.20 2.14
N ALA A 435 2.26 -15.30 2.44
CA ALA A 435 0.83 -15.62 2.50
C ALA A 435 0.29 -16.23 1.19
N GLY A 436 0.70 -15.72 0.04
CA GLY A 436 0.28 -16.25 -1.27
C GLY A 436 0.81 -17.65 -1.55
N ASP A 437 2.10 -17.92 -1.24
CA ASP A 437 2.68 -19.25 -1.36
C ASP A 437 1.97 -20.26 -0.44
N LEU A 438 1.76 -19.89 0.82
CA LEU A 438 1.06 -20.73 1.80
C LEU A 438 -0.39 -20.98 1.39
N LEU A 439 -1.08 -19.96 0.86
CA LEU A 439 -2.44 -20.10 0.34
C LEU A 439 -2.52 -21.10 -0.81
N VAL A 440 -1.61 -21.01 -1.79
CA VAL A 440 -1.58 -21.94 -2.93
C VAL A 440 -1.25 -23.36 -2.49
N ARG A 441 -0.37 -23.55 -1.51
CA ARG A 441 -0.10 -24.87 -0.91
C ARG A 441 -1.34 -25.46 -0.25
N ALA A 442 -2.05 -24.66 0.57
CA ALA A 442 -3.28 -25.11 1.24
C ALA A 442 -4.41 -25.42 0.24
N LEU A 443 -4.54 -24.64 -0.85
CA LEU A 443 -5.44 -24.98 -1.95
C LEU A 443 -5.03 -26.30 -2.66
N GLY A 444 -3.72 -26.56 -2.76
CA GLY A 444 -3.21 -27.84 -3.25
C GLY A 444 -3.61 -29.02 -2.38
N GLU A 445 -3.57 -28.87 -1.06
CA GLU A 445 -4.08 -29.89 -0.10
C GLU A 445 -5.58 -30.15 -0.33
N LEU A 446 -6.37 -29.08 -0.45
CA LEU A 446 -7.81 -29.22 -0.73
C LEU A 446 -8.08 -29.88 -2.09
N ARG A 447 -7.29 -29.54 -3.11
CA ARG A 447 -7.36 -30.17 -4.43
C ARG A 447 -7.04 -31.66 -4.37
N ALA A 448 -6.05 -32.05 -3.56
CA ALA A 448 -5.71 -33.46 -3.35
C ALA A 448 -6.84 -34.25 -2.73
N LEU A 449 -7.63 -33.64 -1.84
CA LEU A 449 -8.79 -34.27 -1.21
C LEU A 449 -10.00 -34.43 -2.16
N TRP A 450 -10.27 -33.45 -3.00
CA TRP A 450 -11.50 -33.40 -3.81
C TRP A 450 -11.29 -33.64 -5.31
N GLY A 451 -10.06 -33.70 -5.77
CA GLY A 451 -9.73 -33.96 -7.17
C GLY A 451 -10.50 -33.06 -8.13
N ASP A 452 -11.04 -33.62 -9.20
CA ASP A 452 -11.78 -32.87 -10.23
C ASP A 452 -13.17 -32.36 -9.79
N GLN A 453 -13.60 -32.70 -8.58
CA GLN A 453 -14.82 -32.13 -8.02
C GLN A 453 -14.61 -30.69 -7.53
N LEU A 454 -13.36 -30.30 -7.17
CA LEU A 454 -13.06 -28.94 -6.71
C LEU A 454 -13.06 -27.96 -7.89
N GLU A 455 -13.89 -26.94 -7.78
CA GLU A 455 -13.90 -25.75 -8.64
C GLU A 455 -13.51 -24.51 -7.82
N VAL A 456 -12.47 -23.82 -8.25
CA VAL A 456 -12.04 -22.55 -7.64
C VAL A 456 -12.46 -21.41 -8.54
N HIS A 457 -13.22 -20.46 -8.01
CA HIS A 457 -13.61 -19.23 -8.69
C HIS A 457 -12.88 -18.07 -8.07
N LEU A 458 -12.18 -17.30 -8.89
CA LEU A 458 -11.41 -16.13 -8.48
C LEU A 458 -12.23 -14.88 -8.76
N MET A 459 -12.49 -14.07 -7.75
CA MET A 459 -13.17 -12.78 -7.90
C MET A 459 -12.23 -11.66 -7.44
N GLY A 460 -12.02 -10.65 -8.27
CA GLY A 460 -11.14 -9.52 -7.95
C GLY A 460 -11.77 -8.19 -8.31
N HIS A 461 -11.78 -7.26 -7.36
CA HIS A 461 -12.20 -5.89 -7.57
C HIS A 461 -10.98 -4.98 -7.64
N SER A 462 -10.94 -4.08 -8.65
CA SER A 462 -9.91 -3.04 -8.77
C SER A 462 -8.48 -3.61 -8.68
N ALA A 463 -7.69 -3.18 -7.70
CA ALA A 463 -6.33 -3.66 -7.46
C ALA A 463 -6.26 -5.14 -7.05
N GLY A 464 -7.36 -5.76 -6.62
CA GLY A 464 -7.45 -7.20 -6.42
C GLY A 464 -7.10 -8.01 -7.69
N SER A 465 -7.28 -7.41 -8.88
CA SER A 465 -6.82 -7.99 -10.15
C SER A 465 -5.31 -8.19 -10.23
N ILE A 466 -4.52 -7.30 -9.61
CA ILE A 466 -3.06 -7.40 -9.56
C ILE A 466 -2.66 -8.60 -8.69
N TRP A 467 -3.27 -8.71 -7.52
CA TRP A 467 -3.04 -9.83 -6.61
C TRP A 467 -3.38 -11.17 -7.26
N LEU A 468 -4.55 -11.26 -7.93
CA LEU A 468 -4.97 -12.48 -8.65
C LEU A 468 -4.08 -12.82 -9.83
N GLY A 469 -3.56 -11.84 -10.57
CA GLY A 469 -2.63 -12.08 -11.67
C GLY A 469 -1.35 -12.77 -11.20
N HIS A 470 -0.76 -12.29 -10.09
CA HIS A 470 0.38 -12.95 -9.46
C HIS A 470 0.03 -14.35 -8.97
N MET A 471 -1.16 -14.55 -8.37
CA MET A 471 -1.65 -15.86 -7.94
C MET A 471 -1.67 -16.87 -9.08
N LEU A 472 -2.26 -16.51 -10.21
CA LEU A 472 -2.36 -17.38 -11.37
C LEU A 472 -0.99 -17.81 -11.92
N THR A 473 -0.04 -16.87 -11.92
CA THR A 473 1.34 -17.16 -12.30
C THR A 473 2.03 -18.08 -11.30
N TRP A 474 1.83 -17.84 -10.00
CA TRP A 474 2.40 -18.66 -8.94
C TRP A 474 1.82 -20.08 -8.94
N MET A 475 0.52 -20.23 -9.15
CA MET A 475 -0.13 -21.54 -9.31
C MET A 475 0.50 -22.34 -10.45
N ALA A 476 0.75 -21.71 -11.60
CA ALA A 476 1.41 -22.37 -12.73
C ALA A 476 2.86 -22.79 -12.40
N LYS A 477 3.59 -21.94 -11.66
CA LYS A 477 4.96 -22.22 -11.22
C LYS A 477 5.01 -23.30 -10.13
N ALA A 478 4.14 -23.26 -9.16
CA ALA A 478 4.04 -24.24 -8.08
C ALA A 478 3.73 -25.64 -8.63
N GLN A 479 2.88 -25.73 -9.65
CA GLN A 479 2.61 -27.00 -10.35
C GLN A 479 3.86 -27.61 -10.98
N ALA A 480 4.73 -26.77 -11.56
CA ALA A 480 5.97 -27.23 -12.18
C ALA A 480 7.04 -27.66 -11.16
N THR A 481 7.05 -27.08 -9.96
CA THR A 481 8.13 -27.27 -8.97
C THR A 481 7.77 -28.21 -7.83
N SER A 482 6.51 -28.28 -7.41
CA SER A 482 6.08 -29.04 -6.22
C SER A 482 5.29 -30.31 -6.54
N GLY A 483 5.02 -30.58 -7.82
CA GLY A 483 4.23 -31.73 -8.24
C GLY A 483 2.76 -31.71 -7.78
N ALA A 484 2.22 -30.52 -7.38
CA ALA A 484 0.80 -30.34 -7.11
C ALA A 484 0.04 -30.24 -8.46
N PRO A 485 -0.38 -31.33 -9.08
CA PRO A 485 -0.96 -31.31 -10.42
C PRO A 485 -2.37 -30.72 -10.37
N GLY A 486 -2.71 -29.94 -11.37
CA GLY A 486 -4.09 -29.56 -11.65
C GLY A 486 -4.66 -28.43 -10.83
N LEU A 487 -3.84 -27.64 -10.09
CA LEU A 487 -4.37 -26.51 -9.30
C LEU A 487 -4.85 -25.36 -10.19
N ARG A 488 -4.14 -25.07 -11.29
CA ARG A 488 -4.55 -24.07 -12.28
C ARG A 488 -5.78 -24.54 -13.07
N GLU A 489 -5.89 -25.81 -13.34
CA GLU A 489 -7.06 -26.46 -13.97
C GLU A 489 -8.29 -26.40 -13.06
N ALA A 490 -8.11 -26.42 -11.73
CA ALA A 490 -9.21 -26.24 -10.77
C ALA A 490 -9.82 -24.82 -10.80
N VAL A 491 -9.13 -23.82 -11.39
CA VAL A 491 -9.70 -22.48 -11.58
C VAL A 491 -10.80 -22.55 -12.64
N ALA A 492 -12.05 -22.66 -12.21
CA ALA A 492 -13.21 -22.79 -13.08
C ALA A 492 -13.68 -21.45 -13.68
N GLY A 493 -13.40 -20.33 -13.01
CA GLY A 493 -13.78 -19.00 -13.48
C GLY A 493 -12.95 -17.90 -12.84
N VAL A 494 -12.74 -16.81 -13.59
CA VAL A 494 -12.14 -15.56 -13.12
C VAL A 494 -13.13 -14.42 -13.38
N HIS A 495 -13.44 -13.64 -12.33
CA HIS A 495 -14.42 -12.56 -12.38
C HIS A 495 -13.73 -11.27 -11.91
N LEU A 496 -13.54 -10.32 -12.84
CA LEU A 496 -12.84 -9.07 -12.58
C LEU A 496 -13.81 -7.90 -12.62
N TYR A 497 -13.87 -7.13 -11.55
CA TYR A 497 -14.66 -5.91 -11.41
C TYR A 497 -13.75 -4.69 -11.47
N ALA A 498 -13.93 -3.84 -12.48
CA ALA A 498 -13.14 -2.64 -12.71
C ALA A 498 -11.62 -2.85 -12.46
N PRO A 499 -10.97 -3.85 -13.12
CA PRO A 499 -9.60 -4.25 -12.80
C PRO A 499 -8.60 -3.10 -13.00
N ALA A 500 -7.84 -2.77 -11.95
CA ALA A 500 -6.87 -1.68 -11.96
C ALA A 500 -5.47 -2.09 -12.46
N CYS A 501 -5.29 -3.32 -12.89
CA CYS A 501 -4.02 -3.74 -13.49
C CYS A 501 -3.82 -3.13 -14.89
N THR A 502 -2.56 -2.89 -15.26
CA THR A 502 -2.22 -2.43 -16.61
C THR A 502 -2.50 -3.52 -17.65
N VAL A 503 -2.74 -3.12 -18.90
CA VAL A 503 -2.89 -4.08 -20.00
C VAL A 503 -1.60 -4.89 -20.22
N ALA A 504 -0.43 -4.31 -19.98
CA ALA A 504 0.84 -5.03 -20.00
C ALA A 504 0.88 -6.15 -18.95
N PHE A 505 0.46 -5.86 -17.71
CA PHE A 505 0.31 -6.86 -16.67
C PHE A 505 -0.72 -7.94 -17.05
N ALA A 506 -1.84 -7.54 -17.62
CA ALA A 506 -2.87 -8.48 -18.06
C ALA A 506 -2.37 -9.43 -19.17
N ASN A 507 -1.54 -8.95 -20.09
CA ASN A 507 -0.88 -9.79 -21.10
C ASN A 507 0.00 -10.88 -20.48
N GLN A 508 0.67 -10.57 -19.38
CA GLN A 508 1.56 -11.54 -18.71
C GLN A 508 0.80 -12.58 -17.89
N HIS A 509 -0.31 -12.19 -17.27
CA HIS A 509 -0.95 -13.00 -16.23
C HIS A 509 -2.30 -13.58 -16.61
N PHE A 510 -3.04 -12.96 -17.52
CA PHE A 510 -4.42 -13.34 -17.88
C PHE A 510 -4.57 -13.78 -19.35
N ALA A 511 -3.62 -13.47 -20.24
CA ALA A 511 -3.79 -13.65 -21.68
C ALA A 511 -3.75 -15.11 -22.19
N ASP A 512 -3.58 -16.09 -21.29
CA ASP A 512 -3.72 -17.50 -21.65
C ASP A 512 -5.11 -17.78 -22.22
N LYS A 513 -5.20 -18.43 -23.37
CA LYS A 513 -6.45 -18.65 -24.10
C LYS A 513 -7.48 -19.44 -23.28
N ALA A 514 -7.05 -20.49 -22.57
CA ALA A 514 -7.94 -21.30 -21.76
C ALA A 514 -8.46 -20.52 -20.54
N LEU A 515 -7.60 -19.71 -19.94
CA LEU A 515 -7.97 -18.83 -18.82
C LEU A 515 -8.90 -17.71 -19.29
N LEU A 516 -8.58 -17.00 -20.38
CA LEU A 516 -9.45 -15.97 -20.96
C LEU A 516 -10.81 -16.54 -21.37
N GLY A 517 -10.87 -17.80 -21.81
CA GLY A 517 -12.10 -18.49 -22.16
C GLY A 517 -13.09 -18.61 -20.98
N ARG A 518 -12.63 -18.48 -19.75
CA ARG A 518 -13.42 -18.52 -18.50
C ARG A 518 -13.30 -17.25 -17.65
N THR A 519 -12.74 -16.18 -18.23
CA THR A 519 -12.64 -14.86 -17.58
C THR A 519 -13.84 -14.00 -17.96
N HIS A 520 -14.44 -13.36 -16.96
CA HIS A 520 -15.52 -12.38 -17.07
C HIS A 520 -15.03 -11.04 -16.54
N VAL A 521 -15.34 -9.96 -17.25
CA VAL A 521 -14.91 -8.61 -16.87
C VAL A 521 -16.14 -7.70 -16.83
N ALA A 522 -16.28 -6.94 -15.76
CA ALA A 522 -17.26 -5.88 -15.65
C ALA A 522 -16.56 -4.54 -15.43
N VAL A 523 -16.91 -3.54 -16.25
CA VAL A 523 -16.30 -2.19 -16.21
C VAL A 523 -17.39 -1.14 -16.33
N LEU A 524 -17.12 0.09 -15.91
CA LEU A 524 -17.97 1.24 -16.26
C LEU A 524 -17.75 1.63 -17.73
N SER A 525 -18.76 2.24 -18.33
CA SER A 525 -18.56 2.93 -19.60
C SER A 525 -17.60 4.11 -19.43
N ASP A 526 -16.94 4.52 -20.51
CA ASP A 526 -16.00 5.63 -20.47
C ASP A 526 -16.62 6.92 -19.92
N ASP A 527 -17.88 7.19 -20.27
CA ASP A 527 -18.62 8.34 -19.78
C ASP A 527 -18.83 8.25 -18.25
N ARG A 528 -19.16 7.07 -17.72
CA ARG A 528 -19.33 6.87 -16.28
C ARG A 528 -18.00 6.99 -15.52
N GLU A 529 -16.93 6.45 -16.06
CA GLU A 529 -15.58 6.60 -15.46
C GLU A 529 -15.15 8.08 -15.42
N ARG A 530 -15.58 8.90 -16.36
CA ARG A 530 -15.29 10.34 -16.39
C ARG A 530 -16.18 11.17 -15.47
N ASP A 531 -17.38 10.71 -15.18
CA ASP A 531 -18.34 11.37 -14.29
C ASP A 531 -18.21 10.86 -12.84
N ASP A 532 -17.37 9.89 -12.58
CA ASP A 532 -17.17 9.32 -11.24
C ASP A 532 -16.41 10.31 -10.34
N ASN A 533 -16.99 10.61 -9.19
CA ASN A 533 -16.45 11.53 -8.18
C ASN A 533 -15.87 10.78 -6.95
N THR A 534 -15.50 9.53 -7.10
CA THR A 534 -15.01 8.69 -5.98
C THR A 534 -13.81 9.32 -5.25
N ALA A 535 -13.02 10.13 -5.93
CA ALA A 535 -11.90 10.88 -5.37
C ALA A 535 -12.25 12.33 -4.95
N TYR A 536 -13.53 12.68 -4.79
CA TYR A 536 -14.09 13.94 -4.28
C TYR A 536 -13.68 15.24 -4.99
N ILE A 537 -12.44 15.43 -5.35
CA ILE A 537 -11.89 16.65 -6.00
C ILE A 537 -11.46 16.36 -7.43
N TYR A 538 -11.02 15.13 -7.69
CA TYR A 538 -10.72 14.65 -9.02
C TYR A 538 -12.01 14.18 -9.68
N ARG A 539 -12.39 14.80 -10.79
CA ARG A 539 -13.70 14.60 -11.43
C ARG A 539 -13.77 13.41 -12.38
N LYS A 540 -12.80 12.55 -12.34
CA LYS A 540 -12.76 11.27 -13.05
C LYS A 540 -12.59 10.15 -12.01
N SER A 541 -12.83 8.93 -12.46
CA SER A 541 -12.65 7.77 -11.58
C SER A 541 -11.22 7.59 -11.09
N LEU A 542 -11.10 6.75 -10.09
CA LEU A 542 -9.79 6.29 -9.61
C LEU A 542 -8.95 5.64 -10.72
N LEU A 543 -9.57 4.88 -11.64
CA LEU A 543 -8.82 4.25 -12.74
C LEU A 543 -8.19 5.30 -13.66
N TYR A 544 -8.89 6.40 -13.91
CA TYR A 544 -8.30 7.51 -14.65
C TYR A 544 -7.16 8.19 -13.90
N LEU A 545 -7.26 8.32 -12.56
CA LEU A 545 -6.15 8.84 -11.74
C LEU A 545 -4.94 7.91 -11.82
N VAL A 546 -5.15 6.60 -11.67
CA VAL A 546 -4.07 5.59 -11.79
C VAL A 546 -3.43 5.66 -13.18
N SER A 547 -4.23 5.64 -14.23
CA SER A 547 -3.77 5.70 -15.63
C SER A 547 -2.96 6.97 -15.92
N ASN A 548 -3.47 8.13 -15.49
CA ASN A 548 -2.92 9.43 -15.86
C ASN A 548 -1.73 9.86 -15.01
N ALA A 549 -1.63 9.38 -13.76
CA ALA A 549 -0.70 9.96 -12.80
C ALA A 549 0.08 8.95 -11.94
N LEU A 550 -0.43 7.75 -11.68
CA LEU A 550 0.17 6.84 -10.70
C LEU A 550 1.01 5.74 -11.32
N GLU A 551 0.79 5.38 -12.57
CA GLU A 551 1.65 4.44 -13.29
C GLU A 551 2.98 5.10 -13.71
N GLN A 552 3.95 4.27 -14.10
CA GLN A 552 5.28 4.72 -14.52
C GLN A 552 5.19 5.70 -15.69
N ASP A 553 4.42 5.33 -16.69
CA ASP A 553 4.15 6.16 -17.85
C ASP A 553 2.78 6.81 -17.68
N ARG A 554 2.69 8.07 -18.06
CA ARG A 554 1.42 8.80 -18.04
C ARG A 554 0.46 8.18 -19.05
N ARG A 555 -0.83 8.15 -18.73
CA ARG A 555 -1.89 7.58 -19.57
C ARG A 555 -1.63 6.12 -19.96
N THR A 556 -1.16 5.34 -18.99
CA THR A 556 -0.99 3.90 -19.14
C THR A 556 -2.34 3.21 -19.27
N PRO A 557 -2.57 2.35 -20.29
CA PRO A 557 -3.85 1.65 -20.44
C PRO A 557 -4.05 0.64 -19.31
N LEU A 558 -5.20 0.76 -18.61
CA LEU A 558 -5.64 -0.16 -17.58
C LEU A 558 -6.73 -1.08 -18.11
N LEU A 559 -6.74 -2.33 -17.65
CA LEU A 559 -7.71 -3.34 -18.08
C LEU A 559 -9.17 -2.96 -17.72
N GLY A 560 -9.38 -2.18 -16.66
CA GLY A 560 -10.70 -1.73 -16.22
C GLY A 560 -11.28 -0.57 -17.02
N LEU A 561 -10.54 0.06 -17.93
CA LEU A 561 -11.04 1.15 -18.77
C LEU A 561 -11.67 0.59 -20.05
N GLU A 562 -12.93 0.93 -20.31
CA GLU A 562 -13.66 0.52 -21.54
C GLU A 562 -12.83 0.76 -22.80
N ARG A 563 -12.17 1.91 -22.90
CA ARG A 563 -11.35 2.27 -24.07
C ARG A 563 -10.21 1.29 -24.31
N ALA A 564 -9.56 0.79 -23.27
CA ALA A 564 -8.49 -0.19 -23.42
C ALA A 564 -9.00 -1.51 -23.97
N LEU A 565 -10.21 -1.93 -23.54
CA LEU A 565 -10.84 -3.19 -23.95
C LEU A 565 -11.42 -3.14 -25.36
N THR A 566 -12.18 -2.08 -25.67
CA THR A 566 -12.98 -1.99 -26.91
C THR A 566 -12.29 -1.26 -28.04
N GLY A 567 -11.32 -0.41 -27.75
CA GLY A 567 -10.70 0.50 -28.71
C GLY A 567 -11.59 1.68 -29.12
N ARG A 568 -12.76 1.85 -28.52
CA ARG A 568 -13.60 3.02 -28.78
C ARG A 568 -12.94 4.27 -28.24
N ASN A 569 -12.88 5.33 -29.04
CA ASN A 569 -12.34 6.64 -28.68
C ASN A 569 -10.92 6.59 -28.08
N ASP A 570 -10.08 5.64 -28.49
CA ASP A 570 -8.72 5.50 -27.94
C ASP A 570 -7.67 6.35 -28.69
N GLN A 571 -8.05 7.03 -29.78
CA GLN A 571 -7.16 7.94 -30.49
C GLN A 571 -6.72 9.09 -29.58
N ASN A 572 -5.42 9.30 -29.48
CA ASN A 572 -4.79 10.30 -28.60
C ASN A 572 -5.09 10.15 -27.09
N THR A 573 -5.62 9.00 -26.68
CA THR A 573 -5.93 8.73 -25.26
C THR A 573 -4.69 8.28 -24.48
N TRP A 574 -3.83 7.51 -25.13
CA TRP A 574 -2.66 6.90 -24.53
C TRP A 574 -1.39 7.68 -24.90
N ASP A 575 -0.48 7.91 -23.96
CA ASP A 575 0.81 8.50 -24.29
C ASP A 575 1.61 7.48 -25.11
N GLY A 576 2.06 7.95 -26.28
CA GLY A 576 2.56 7.11 -27.35
C GLY A 576 3.99 6.59 -27.15
N ALA A 577 4.28 5.87 -26.08
CA ALA A 577 5.37 4.94 -26.17
C ALA A 577 5.04 3.92 -27.28
N SER A 578 5.97 3.65 -28.18
CA SER A 578 5.80 2.70 -29.29
C SER A 578 5.31 1.31 -28.82
N THR A 579 5.59 0.96 -27.55
CA THR A 579 5.17 -0.26 -26.87
C THR A 579 3.69 -0.28 -26.45
N THR A 580 3.04 0.88 -26.24
CA THR A 580 1.63 0.93 -25.78
C THR A 580 0.68 0.37 -26.83
N GLY A 581 0.86 0.75 -28.08
CA GLY A 581 0.06 0.24 -29.21
C GLY A 581 0.20 -1.26 -29.40
N GLU A 582 1.43 -1.77 -29.28
CA GLU A 582 1.71 -3.21 -29.37
C GLU A 582 1.08 -3.96 -28.19
N THR A 583 1.22 -3.45 -26.98
CA THR A 583 0.63 -4.02 -25.75
C THR A 583 -0.89 -4.16 -25.87
N LEU A 584 -1.58 -3.12 -26.36
CA LEU A 584 -3.02 -3.16 -26.59
C LEU A 584 -3.41 -4.13 -27.72
N ALA A 585 -2.61 -4.18 -28.80
CA ALA A 585 -2.87 -5.10 -29.90
C ALA A 585 -2.73 -6.57 -29.48
N ILE A 586 -1.73 -6.90 -28.67
CA ILE A 586 -1.54 -8.26 -28.09
C ILE A 586 -2.79 -8.64 -27.28
N TRP A 587 -3.19 -7.80 -26.34
CA TRP A 587 -4.36 -8.05 -25.50
C TRP A 587 -5.64 -8.24 -26.31
N ARG A 588 -5.93 -7.32 -27.23
CA ARG A 588 -7.16 -7.34 -28.03
C ARG A 588 -7.23 -8.56 -28.94
N ARG A 589 -6.09 -9.02 -29.45
CA ARG A 589 -6.00 -10.27 -30.22
C ARG A 589 -6.35 -11.46 -29.35
N ALA A 590 -5.69 -11.61 -28.19
CA ALA A 590 -5.95 -12.70 -27.25
C ALA A 590 -7.42 -12.68 -26.75
N ALA A 591 -7.96 -11.52 -26.45
CA ALA A 591 -9.35 -11.32 -26.05
C ALA A 591 -10.34 -11.72 -27.17
N ALA A 592 -10.06 -11.36 -28.42
CA ALA A 592 -10.87 -11.74 -29.57
C ALA A 592 -10.85 -13.26 -29.81
N GLU A 593 -9.68 -13.88 -29.79
CA GLU A 593 -9.51 -15.33 -29.93
C GLU A 593 -10.26 -16.10 -28.83
N ALA A 594 -10.26 -15.58 -27.61
CA ALA A 594 -10.98 -16.14 -26.47
C ALA A 594 -12.47 -15.73 -26.45
N ARG A 595 -12.94 -14.90 -27.38
CA ARG A 595 -14.31 -14.35 -27.40
C ARG A 595 -14.69 -13.62 -26.10
N LEU A 596 -13.77 -12.83 -25.52
CA LEU A 596 -14.01 -12.13 -24.27
C LEU A 596 -15.18 -11.14 -24.35
N ALA A 597 -15.47 -10.57 -25.51
CA ALA A 597 -16.58 -9.63 -25.72
C ALA A 597 -17.93 -10.17 -25.26
N SER A 598 -18.18 -11.48 -25.35
CA SER A 598 -19.41 -12.12 -24.85
C SER A 598 -19.45 -12.25 -23.31
N ARG A 599 -18.35 -11.98 -22.63
CA ARG A 599 -18.18 -12.04 -21.17
C ARG A 599 -17.75 -10.70 -20.58
N LEU A 600 -17.85 -9.64 -21.39
CA LEU A 600 -17.61 -8.26 -20.98
C LEU A 600 -18.95 -7.58 -20.68
N LYS A 601 -19.13 -7.13 -19.45
CA LYS A 601 -20.26 -6.27 -19.05
C LYS A 601 -19.77 -4.83 -18.92
N ILE A 602 -20.35 -3.94 -19.71
CA ILE A 602 -20.13 -2.49 -19.59
C ILE A 602 -21.36 -1.90 -18.91
N VAL A 603 -21.15 -1.21 -17.79
CA VAL A 603 -22.18 -0.51 -17.02
C VAL A 603 -22.24 0.93 -17.50
N SER A 604 -23.35 1.30 -18.11
CA SER A 604 -23.60 2.65 -18.64
C SER A 604 -24.70 3.40 -17.86
N GLU A 605 -25.40 2.70 -16.99
CA GLU A 605 -26.46 3.25 -16.14
C GLU A 605 -25.89 4.24 -15.11
N ASP A 606 -26.63 5.31 -14.79
CA ASP A 606 -26.23 6.31 -13.80
C ASP A 606 -26.24 5.77 -12.38
N LYS A 607 -27.08 4.79 -12.13
CA LYS A 607 -27.28 4.21 -10.81
C LYS A 607 -27.40 2.69 -10.89
N VAL A 608 -26.87 2.01 -9.91
CA VAL A 608 -26.97 0.56 -9.75
C VAL A 608 -27.85 0.22 -8.55
N LEU A 609 -28.50 -0.94 -8.63
CA LEU A 609 -29.37 -1.45 -7.57
C LEU A 609 -28.51 -2.10 -6.47
N THR A 610 -28.58 -1.57 -5.24
CA THR A 610 -27.82 -2.12 -4.09
C THR A 610 -28.71 -2.87 -3.10
N ALA A 611 -30.01 -2.58 -3.08
CA ALA A 611 -30.98 -3.35 -2.30
C ALA A 611 -32.37 -3.31 -2.94
N THR A 612 -33.14 -4.40 -2.75
CA THR A 612 -34.54 -4.52 -3.18
C THR A 612 -35.49 -4.17 -2.02
N PRO A 613 -36.65 -3.51 -2.27
CA PRO A 613 -37.19 -3.14 -3.59
C PRO A 613 -36.54 -1.89 -4.12
N ASP A 614 -35.79 -1.29 -4.40
CA ASP A 614 -35.34 -0.14 -5.18
C ASP A 614 -34.47 0.87 -4.40
N VAL A 615 -33.47 0.36 -3.72
CA VAL A 615 -32.41 1.20 -3.17
C VAL A 615 -31.26 1.26 -4.16
N ARG A 616 -31.00 2.44 -4.73
CA ARG A 616 -29.95 2.65 -5.74
C ARG A 616 -28.86 3.57 -5.24
N ILE A 617 -27.64 3.30 -5.69
CA ILE A 617 -26.47 4.15 -5.48
C ILE A 617 -25.92 4.60 -6.83
N PRO A 618 -25.14 5.70 -6.90
CA PRO A 618 -24.45 6.08 -8.13
C PRO A 618 -23.60 4.93 -8.66
N ALA A 619 -23.63 4.71 -9.98
CA ALA A 619 -22.71 3.80 -10.62
C ALA A 619 -21.30 4.41 -10.56
N SER A 620 -20.42 3.80 -9.80
CA SER A 620 -19.06 4.26 -9.53
C SER A 620 -18.08 3.11 -9.53
N HIS A 621 -16.80 3.43 -9.56
CA HIS A 621 -15.73 2.42 -9.47
C HIS A 621 -15.88 1.48 -8.26
N GLY A 622 -16.33 2.00 -7.12
CA GLY A 622 -16.56 1.23 -5.90
C GLY A 622 -17.90 0.50 -5.80
N ALA A 623 -18.79 0.60 -6.83
CA ALA A 623 -20.15 0.10 -6.70
C ALA A 623 -20.36 -1.36 -7.16
N PHE A 624 -19.40 -1.99 -7.84
CA PHE A 624 -19.56 -3.29 -8.49
C PHE A 624 -19.96 -4.43 -7.56
N ASP A 625 -19.36 -4.50 -6.40
CA ASP A 625 -19.65 -5.54 -5.40
C ASP A 625 -20.81 -5.15 -4.46
N ASN A 626 -21.40 -3.97 -4.66
CA ASN A 626 -22.67 -3.51 -4.11
C ASN A 626 -23.83 -3.67 -5.11
N ASP A 627 -23.55 -3.99 -6.37
CA ASP A 627 -24.57 -4.14 -7.41
C ASP A 627 -25.20 -5.52 -7.38
N VAL A 628 -26.48 -5.56 -6.97
CA VAL A 628 -27.30 -6.78 -6.88
C VAL A 628 -27.34 -7.53 -8.23
N ALA A 629 -27.40 -6.82 -9.35
CA ALA A 629 -27.47 -7.44 -10.67
C ALA A 629 -26.12 -8.06 -11.07
N ILE A 630 -25.00 -7.38 -10.82
CA ILE A 630 -23.67 -7.89 -11.16
C ILE A 630 -23.28 -9.06 -10.27
N VAL A 631 -23.46 -8.93 -8.96
CA VAL A 631 -23.16 -10.01 -8.01
C VAL A 631 -24.06 -11.22 -8.24
N GLY A 632 -25.37 -10.98 -8.46
CA GLY A 632 -26.32 -12.04 -8.78
C GLY A 632 -25.94 -12.80 -10.05
N ALA A 633 -25.72 -12.08 -11.16
CA ALA A 633 -25.32 -12.71 -12.43
C ALA A 633 -23.96 -13.44 -12.33
N THR A 634 -23.04 -12.97 -11.50
CA THR A 634 -21.79 -13.67 -11.25
C THR A 634 -22.00 -14.97 -10.50
N LEU A 635 -22.79 -14.96 -9.44
CA LEU A 635 -23.12 -16.16 -8.68
C LEU A 635 -23.92 -17.18 -9.52
N GLU A 636 -24.88 -16.75 -10.34
CA GLU A 636 -25.60 -17.64 -11.25
C GLU A 636 -24.64 -18.35 -12.22
N ARG A 637 -23.66 -17.65 -12.77
CA ARG A 637 -22.63 -18.26 -13.62
C ARG A 637 -21.77 -19.27 -12.85
N ILE A 638 -21.38 -18.94 -11.61
CA ILE A 638 -20.60 -19.84 -10.76
C ILE A 638 -21.42 -21.08 -10.41
N CYS A 639 -22.69 -20.91 -10.04
CA CYS A 639 -23.57 -22.00 -9.68
C CYS A 639 -24.01 -22.85 -10.88
N GLY A 640 -24.02 -22.25 -12.09
CA GLY A 640 -24.53 -22.89 -13.31
C GLY A 640 -26.05 -23.12 -13.30
N GLN A 641 -26.76 -22.47 -12.37
CA GLN A 641 -28.21 -22.57 -12.17
C GLN A 641 -28.76 -21.32 -11.47
N PRO A 642 -30.07 -21.09 -11.48
CA PRO A 642 -30.69 -20.02 -10.73
C PRO A 642 -30.32 -20.06 -9.24
N LEU A 643 -30.14 -18.90 -8.64
CA LEU A 643 -29.72 -18.79 -7.24
C LEU A 643 -30.82 -19.30 -6.29
N ARG A 644 -30.39 -20.05 -5.27
CA ARG A 644 -31.28 -20.47 -4.15
C ARG A 644 -31.69 -19.25 -3.33
N GLU A 645 -30.72 -18.38 -3.04
CA GLU A 645 -30.94 -17.12 -2.34
C GLU A 645 -30.32 -15.97 -3.19
N PRO A 646 -31.15 -15.24 -3.95
CA PRO A 646 -30.65 -14.10 -4.72
C PRO A 646 -30.24 -12.95 -3.80
N PRO A 647 -29.25 -12.13 -4.19
CA PRO A 647 -28.84 -10.97 -3.42
C PRO A 647 -30.00 -9.97 -3.31
N ARG A 648 -30.35 -9.58 -2.08
CA ARG A 648 -31.44 -8.64 -1.82
C ARG A 648 -30.97 -7.34 -1.21
N ASP A 649 -29.90 -7.37 -0.44
CA ASP A 649 -29.31 -6.19 0.21
C ASP A 649 -27.80 -6.39 0.32
N LEU A 650 -27.06 -5.60 -0.45
CA LEU A 650 -25.60 -5.58 -0.45
C LEU A 650 -25.05 -4.30 0.21
N ARG A 651 -25.89 -3.53 0.90
CA ARG A 651 -25.44 -2.38 1.68
C ARG A 651 -24.68 -2.88 2.90
N GLY A 652 -23.42 -2.64 2.96
CA GLY A 652 -22.58 -3.14 4.04
C GLY A 652 -21.37 -2.27 4.35
N TYR A 653 -21.28 -1.15 3.66
CA TYR A 653 -20.17 -0.20 3.81
C TYR A 653 -20.59 1.10 4.43
#